data_be4bfb6df2fd4d0d184741f1988eb75c
#
_entry.id   be4bfb6df2fd4d0d184741f1988eb75c
#
_cell.length_a   1.000
_cell.length_b   1.000
_cell.length_c   1.000
_cell.angle_alpha   90.00
_cell.angle_beta   90.00
_cell.angle_gamma   90.00
#
_symmetry.space_group_name_H-M   'P 1'
#
loop_
_entity.id
_entity.type
_entity.pdbx_description
1 polymer ?
#
loop_
_entity_poly.entity_id
_entity_poly.type
_entity_poly.pdbx_seq_one_letter_code
_entity_poly.pdbx_strand_id
1 'polypeptide(L)'
;MKKILRIMTTASLLAIVAGCGEKKDDFKYTLDQFADIKVMRYQIPGWEELTLQQKEYAYHLAEAAKWGRDIHFDQNCALNIPARHVIENILNNYEGDRDCKDFQDFLVYAKRFFFANGIHHHYAEDKFFPGCPQEYLKSLMAAVGDEDKCDELIPFFYDPQLYPQRRSTATDGDIVTQSAVNFYEGVTRQEVEDYYASIADPTDETPIAYGLNTKVVKDADGNVVELPWCLNGIYGPAIARICDELNAAAQVAENDIQKRALGLLVKYYETGDLKVWDEFNIEWVKDTIGTVDFINGFIEDYNDPLGRKGAWEGYVNIKDHKASERSLILSANAQWFEDNSPVDPRFKKKECKGISAKVVNAVCLAGDSYPATPIGINLPNADWIRKMHGSKSVTIANITHAYDYAAQEMPASTLTEFAYDEAEIELYKKYGSYADEIHTDLHECLGHGSGQLLPGVSTTAMGEYSSALEEARADLFGLWYTADPKMVELGIMPDNEAYKAEYSNFIRNGLMVQFNRVELGRPNTEAHMQNRKLIAEWCYEKGAADNVIEKKVRDGKTYFVVNDYGKLRDLFGKLLAEIQRIKSEGDYEAGKKLVETYAVNIDPELHKEVKARYDALSLKPYGGFINPDIVPVEKDGKIVDYQVIYNDNYLQQQLDYGKRYRAL
;
A
#
# COMPACT_ATOMS: atom_id res chain seq x y z
N MET A 1 -19.50 38.71 -69.50
CA MET A 1 -20.84 38.98 -69.02
C MET A 1 -21.13 38.09 -67.84
N LYS A 2 -21.63 38.64 -66.76
CA LYS A 2 -21.95 38.09 -65.43
C LYS A 2 -20.77 37.62 -64.53
N LYS A 3 -20.33 38.58 -63.74
CA LYS A 3 -19.51 38.39 -62.54
C LYS A 3 -20.35 37.70 -61.49
N ILE A 4 -19.84 36.60 -60.92
CA ILE A 4 -20.37 35.99 -59.71
C ILE A 4 -19.44 36.38 -58.51
N LEU A 5 -20.05 37.17 -57.64
CA LEU A 5 -19.45 37.66 -56.36
C LEU A 5 -19.41 36.52 -55.39
N ARG A 6 -18.21 36.11 -54.92
CA ARG A 6 -18.04 35.20 -53.81
C ARG A 6 -18.08 36.01 -52.51
N ILE A 7 -19.11 35.81 -51.75
CA ILE A 7 -19.21 36.26 -50.36
C ILE A 7 -18.47 35.23 -49.50
N MET A 8 -17.33 35.63 -48.92
CA MET A 8 -16.66 34.91 -47.83
C MET A 8 -17.37 35.26 -46.52
N THR A 9 -18.14 34.33 -45.98
CA THR A 9 -18.63 34.38 -44.60
C THR A 9 -17.55 33.84 -43.68
N THR A 10 -16.89 34.72 -42.95
CA THR A 10 -16.08 34.41 -41.80
C THR A 10 -16.98 33.92 -40.69
N ALA A 11 -17.01 32.61 -40.45
CA ALA A 11 -17.58 32.03 -39.25
C ALA A 11 -16.59 32.21 -38.12
N SER A 12 -16.86 33.16 -37.23
CA SER A 12 -16.19 33.27 -35.95
C SER A 12 -16.59 32.06 -35.08
N LEU A 13 -15.67 31.13 -34.89
CA LEU A 13 -15.79 30.13 -33.81
C LEU A 13 -15.66 30.87 -32.48
N LEU A 14 -16.77 31.16 -31.83
CA LEU A 14 -16.76 31.38 -30.38
C LEU A 14 -16.44 30.02 -29.72
N ALA A 15 -15.22 29.86 -29.26
CA ALA A 15 -14.90 28.83 -28.28
C ALA A 15 -15.66 29.18 -27.00
N ILE A 16 -16.74 28.47 -26.75
CA ILE A 16 -17.37 28.41 -25.43
C ILE A 16 -16.38 27.64 -24.59
N VAL A 17 -15.60 28.38 -23.80
CA VAL A 17 -14.91 27.82 -22.63
C VAL A 17 -16.01 27.48 -21.64
N ALA A 18 -16.58 26.29 -21.78
CA ALA A 18 -17.32 25.67 -20.69
C ALA A 18 -16.32 25.48 -19.57
N GLY A 19 -16.38 26.33 -18.56
CA GLY A 19 -15.73 26.07 -17.30
C GLY A 19 -16.23 24.72 -16.81
N CYS A 20 -15.38 23.70 -16.86
CA CYS A 20 -15.53 22.51 -16.04
C CYS A 20 -15.39 22.97 -14.58
N GLY A 21 -16.49 23.40 -13.98
CA GLY A 21 -16.66 23.25 -12.57
C GLY A 21 -16.67 21.73 -12.35
N GLU A 22 -15.65 21.19 -11.74
CA GLU A 22 -15.66 19.82 -11.26
C GLU A 22 -16.94 19.64 -10.48
N LYS A 23 -17.83 18.77 -10.96
CA LYS A 23 -18.93 18.27 -10.15
C LYS A 23 -18.25 17.68 -8.93
N LYS A 24 -18.55 18.23 -7.75
CA LYS A 24 -18.15 17.62 -6.48
C LYS A 24 -18.56 16.17 -6.59
N ASP A 25 -17.59 15.26 -6.56
CA ASP A 25 -17.85 13.83 -6.64
C ASP A 25 -18.65 13.46 -5.40
N ASP A 26 -19.91 13.05 -5.57
CA ASP A 26 -20.78 12.59 -4.48
C ASP A 26 -20.35 11.20 -3.96
N PHE A 27 -19.23 10.68 -4.43
CA PHE A 27 -18.68 9.40 -3.97
C PHE A 27 -18.14 9.51 -2.56
N LYS A 28 -18.77 8.83 -1.63
CA LYS A 28 -18.34 8.77 -0.23
C LYS A 28 -17.27 7.72 -0.05
N TYR A 29 -16.06 8.12 0.33
CA TYR A 29 -14.91 7.23 0.52
C TYR A 29 -14.97 6.48 1.84
N THR A 30 -15.32 7.13 2.94
CA THR A 30 -15.44 6.51 4.28
C THR A 30 -16.80 5.86 4.45
N LEU A 31 -16.83 4.56 4.74
CA LEU A 31 -18.08 3.78 4.88
C LEU A 31 -18.44 3.47 6.32
N ASP A 32 -17.47 2.99 7.11
CA ASP A 32 -17.70 2.51 8.46
C ASP A 32 -16.50 2.81 9.37
N GLN A 33 -16.76 2.93 10.66
CA GLN A 33 -15.73 3.09 11.67
C GLN A 33 -16.14 2.29 12.93
N PHE A 34 -15.25 1.43 13.38
CA PHE A 34 -15.44 0.61 14.57
C PHE A 34 -14.11 0.32 15.25
N ALA A 35 -14.10 0.18 16.57
CA ALA A 35 -12.88 0.03 17.35
C ALA A 35 -11.82 1.08 16.93
N ASP A 36 -10.68 0.67 16.45
CA ASP A 36 -9.57 1.48 15.97
C ASP A 36 -9.45 1.53 14.43
N ILE A 37 -10.48 1.04 13.72
CA ILE A 37 -10.47 0.81 12.27
C ILE A 37 -11.42 1.79 11.56
N LYS A 38 -10.97 2.28 10.40
CA LYS A 38 -11.75 2.99 9.39
C LYS A 38 -11.83 2.15 8.12
N VAL A 39 -13.03 1.83 7.65
CA VAL A 39 -13.26 1.13 6.39
C VAL A 39 -13.63 2.13 5.30
N MET A 40 -12.94 2.01 4.19
CA MET A 40 -13.07 2.89 3.03
C MET A 40 -13.39 2.09 1.77
N ARG A 41 -13.68 2.80 0.70
CA ARG A 41 -13.77 2.26 -0.65
C ARG A 41 -12.97 3.14 -1.61
N TYR A 42 -12.68 2.61 -2.78
CA TYR A 42 -11.93 3.29 -3.83
C TYR A 42 -12.64 3.20 -5.16
N GLN A 43 -12.37 4.17 -6.05
CA GLN A 43 -12.80 4.15 -7.45
C GLN A 43 -11.73 3.48 -8.31
N ILE A 44 -12.11 3.04 -9.51
CA ILE A 44 -11.19 2.49 -10.52
C ILE A 44 -11.11 3.47 -11.70
N PRO A 45 -10.28 4.52 -11.62
CA PRO A 45 -10.06 5.41 -12.75
C PRO A 45 -9.54 4.64 -13.97
N GLY A 46 -10.04 4.97 -15.17
CA GLY A 46 -9.62 4.32 -16.40
C GLY A 46 -10.39 3.03 -16.75
N TRP A 47 -11.29 2.53 -15.90
CA TRP A 47 -12.08 1.33 -16.20
C TRP A 47 -12.89 1.44 -17.48
N GLU A 48 -13.53 2.59 -17.73
CA GLU A 48 -14.37 2.81 -18.91
C GLU A 48 -13.55 2.93 -20.21
N GLU A 49 -12.25 3.13 -20.12
CA GLU A 49 -11.33 3.20 -21.25
C GLU A 49 -10.87 1.80 -21.73
N LEU A 50 -11.11 0.76 -20.90
CA LEU A 50 -10.72 -0.61 -21.21
C LEU A 50 -11.59 -1.21 -22.33
N THR A 51 -10.97 -2.01 -23.19
CA THR A 51 -11.69 -2.87 -24.13
C THR A 51 -12.47 -3.95 -23.41
N LEU A 52 -13.48 -4.52 -24.07
CA LEU A 52 -14.25 -5.65 -23.51
C LEU A 52 -13.33 -6.82 -23.11
N GLN A 53 -12.33 -7.15 -23.94
CA GLN A 53 -11.34 -8.19 -23.63
C GLN A 53 -10.56 -7.89 -22.34
N GLN A 54 -10.10 -6.66 -22.15
CA GLN A 54 -9.36 -6.25 -20.94
C GLN A 54 -10.26 -6.29 -19.71
N LYS A 55 -11.52 -5.86 -19.82
CA LYS A 55 -12.50 -5.96 -18.74
C LYS A 55 -12.79 -7.42 -18.35
N GLU A 56 -12.95 -8.29 -19.33
CA GLU A 56 -13.14 -9.74 -19.13
C GLU A 56 -11.89 -10.38 -18.48
N TYR A 57 -10.70 -10.00 -18.93
CA TYR A 57 -9.44 -10.43 -18.35
C TYR A 57 -9.32 -10.02 -16.88
N ALA A 58 -9.56 -8.76 -16.56
CA ALA A 58 -9.56 -8.24 -15.20
C ALA A 58 -10.63 -8.92 -14.32
N TYR A 59 -11.82 -9.21 -14.87
CA TYR A 59 -12.88 -9.91 -14.16
C TYR A 59 -12.45 -11.30 -13.71
N HIS A 60 -11.93 -12.15 -14.61
CA HIS A 60 -11.48 -13.50 -14.25
C HIS A 60 -10.30 -13.48 -13.27
N LEU A 61 -9.36 -12.54 -13.40
CA LEU A 61 -8.29 -12.37 -12.44
C LEU A 61 -8.81 -11.96 -11.05
N ALA A 62 -9.82 -11.09 -11.00
CA ALA A 62 -10.46 -10.66 -9.75
C ALA A 62 -11.26 -11.81 -9.09
N GLU A 63 -11.94 -12.64 -9.89
CA GLU A 63 -12.60 -13.84 -9.37
C GLU A 63 -11.56 -14.83 -8.81
N ALA A 64 -10.47 -15.09 -9.54
CA ALA A 64 -9.37 -15.94 -9.07
C ALA A 64 -8.79 -15.44 -7.73
N ALA A 65 -8.60 -14.11 -7.61
CA ALA A 65 -8.12 -13.51 -6.37
C ALA A 65 -9.07 -13.74 -5.18
N LYS A 66 -10.37 -13.59 -5.38
CA LYS A 66 -11.37 -13.74 -4.29
C LYS A 66 -11.53 -15.18 -3.80
N TRP A 67 -11.29 -16.19 -4.63
CA TRP A 67 -11.33 -17.59 -4.23
C TRP A 67 -10.25 -17.99 -3.21
N GLY A 68 -9.17 -17.24 -3.09
CA GLY A 68 -8.14 -17.49 -2.08
C GLY A 68 -8.44 -16.95 -0.68
N ARG A 69 -9.60 -16.31 -0.46
CA ARG A 69 -10.01 -15.75 0.83
C ARG A 69 -9.86 -16.74 1.98
N ASP A 70 -10.36 -17.97 1.80
CA ASP A 70 -10.32 -18.98 2.83
C ASP A 70 -8.90 -19.39 3.19
N ILE A 71 -8.01 -19.46 2.22
CA ILE A 71 -6.60 -19.81 2.42
C ILE A 71 -5.97 -18.88 3.43
N HIS A 72 -6.14 -17.56 3.26
CA HIS A 72 -5.51 -16.57 4.13
C HIS A 72 -6.08 -16.61 5.56
N PHE A 73 -7.39 -16.84 5.73
CA PHE A 73 -7.99 -17.06 7.05
C PHE A 73 -7.38 -18.26 7.76
N ASP A 74 -7.21 -19.39 7.07
CA ASP A 74 -6.63 -20.62 7.64
C ASP A 74 -5.14 -20.44 7.96
N GLN A 75 -4.38 -19.77 7.09
CA GLN A 75 -2.96 -19.46 7.33
C GLN A 75 -2.74 -18.65 8.60
N ASN A 76 -3.63 -17.72 8.92
CA ASN A 76 -3.52 -16.88 10.13
C ASN A 76 -3.79 -17.65 11.42
N CYS A 77 -4.68 -18.64 11.41
CA CYS A 77 -4.88 -19.61 12.51
C CYS A 77 -5.85 -20.70 12.06
N ALA A 78 -5.58 -21.94 12.38
CA ALA A 78 -6.36 -23.12 11.95
C ALA A 78 -7.85 -23.06 12.34
N LEU A 79 -8.19 -22.41 13.46
CA LEU A 79 -9.59 -22.28 13.91
C LEU A 79 -10.31 -21.05 13.35
N ASN A 80 -9.67 -20.20 12.54
CA ASN A 80 -10.32 -19.04 11.96
C ASN A 80 -11.45 -19.39 10.99
N ILE A 81 -11.33 -20.47 10.22
CA ILE A 81 -12.39 -20.91 9.30
C ILE A 81 -13.65 -21.36 10.06
N PRO A 82 -13.60 -22.31 11.01
CA PRO A 82 -14.76 -22.67 11.83
C PRO A 82 -15.37 -21.48 12.57
N ALA A 83 -14.54 -20.61 13.15
CA ALA A 83 -14.99 -19.40 13.85
C ALA A 83 -15.72 -18.43 12.91
N ARG A 84 -15.18 -18.20 11.71
CA ARG A 84 -15.83 -17.38 10.68
C ARG A 84 -17.20 -17.92 10.29
N HIS A 85 -17.31 -19.22 10.09
CA HIS A 85 -18.59 -19.86 9.74
C HIS A 85 -19.66 -19.66 10.81
N VAL A 86 -19.29 -19.73 12.10
CA VAL A 86 -20.21 -19.44 13.21
C VAL A 86 -20.60 -17.96 13.21
N ILE A 87 -19.63 -17.03 13.06
CA ILE A 87 -19.90 -15.60 13.00
C ILE A 87 -20.84 -15.28 11.82
N GLU A 88 -20.58 -15.80 10.64
CA GLU A 88 -21.41 -15.64 9.44
C GLU A 88 -22.82 -16.22 9.67
N ASN A 89 -22.94 -17.38 10.34
CA ASN A 89 -24.22 -18.01 10.66
C ASN A 89 -25.06 -17.16 11.62
N ILE A 90 -24.45 -16.64 12.69
CA ILE A 90 -25.11 -15.73 13.63
C ILE A 90 -25.59 -14.46 12.91
N LEU A 91 -24.74 -13.83 12.13
CA LEU A 91 -25.07 -12.58 11.43
C LEU A 91 -26.16 -12.75 10.38
N ASN A 92 -26.24 -13.92 9.72
CA ASN A 92 -27.28 -14.20 8.74
C ASN A 92 -28.60 -14.64 9.35
N ASN A 93 -28.60 -15.42 10.44
CA ASN A 93 -29.76 -16.20 10.87
C ASN A 93 -30.27 -15.88 12.29
N TYR A 94 -29.59 -15.06 13.09
CA TYR A 94 -30.10 -14.70 14.40
C TYR A 94 -31.27 -13.72 14.28
N GLU A 95 -32.43 -14.12 14.81
CA GLU A 95 -33.70 -13.36 14.74
C GLU A 95 -34.04 -12.60 16.04
N GLY A 96 -33.17 -12.64 17.06
CA GLY A 96 -33.37 -11.97 18.33
C GLY A 96 -33.06 -10.46 18.28
N ASP A 97 -33.00 -9.85 19.46
CA ASP A 97 -32.72 -8.41 19.60
C ASP A 97 -31.28 -8.07 19.19
N ARG A 98 -31.16 -7.42 18.04
CA ARG A 98 -29.86 -6.98 17.49
C ARG A 98 -29.46 -5.57 17.98
N ASP A 99 -30.35 -4.83 18.60
CA ASP A 99 -30.08 -3.46 19.08
C ASP A 99 -29.55 -3.46 20.52
N CYS A 100 -29.62 -4.59 21.23
CA CYS A 100 -29.07 -4.70 22.57
C CYS A 100 -27.55 -4.54 22.57
N LYS A 101 -27.03 -4.04 23.72
CA LYS A 101 -25.59 -3.74 23.88
C LYS A 101 -24.70 -4.95 23.55
N ASP A 102 -25.06 -6.12 24.06
CA ASP A 102 -24.23 -7.33 23.90
C ASP A 102 -24.15 -7.78 22.43
N PHE A 103 -25.25 -7.61 21.64
CA PHE A 103 -25.21 -7.88 20.21
C PHE A 103 -24.36 -6.85 19.47
N GLN A 104 -24.43 -5.57 19.85
CA GLN A 104 -23.62 -4.52 19.24
C GLN A 104 -22.12 -4.73 19.55
N ASP A 105 -21.79 -5.17 20.76
CA ASP A 105 -20.41 -5.54 21.12
C ASP A 105 -19.91 -6.76 20.32
N PHE A 106 -20.76 -7.79 20.11
CA PHE A 106 -20.48 -8.91 19.22
C PHE A 106 -20.31 -8.44 17.76
N LEU A 107 -21.13 -7.53 17.29
CA LEU A 107 -21.06 -7.00 15.92
C LEU A 107 -19.73 -6.27 15.67
N VAL A 108 -19.26 -5.48 16.64
CA VAL A 108 -17.94 -4.83 16.57
C VAL A 108 -16.83 -5.89 16.48
N TYR A 109 -16.92 -6.95 17.29
CA TYR A 109 -15.97 -8.06 17.24
C TYR A 109 -15.98 -8.76 15.86
N ALA A 110 -17.16 -9.07 15.34
CA ALA A 110 -17.31 -9.69 14.03
C ALA A 110 -16.69 -8.85 12.89
N LYS A 111 -16.93 -7.54 12.91
CA LYS A 111 -16.31 -6.62 11.95
C LYS A 111 -14.78 -6.60 12.05
N ARG A 112 -14.24 -6.59 13.28
CA ARG A 112 -12.77 -6.70 13.49
C ARG A 112 -12.21 -8.02 13.00
N PHE A 113 -12.92 -9.13 13.26
CA PHE A 113 -12.52 -10.46 12.83
C PHE A 113 -12.42 -10.58 11.30
N PHE A 114 -13.41 -10.06 10.58
CA PHE A 114 -13.35 -10.01 9.11
C PHE A 114 -12.22 -9.10 8.60
N PHE A 115 -11.99 -7.97 9.27
CA PHE A 115 -10.95 -7.02 8.86
C PHE A 115 -9.54 -7.59 9.06
N ALA A 116 -9.34 -8.31 10.14
CA ALA A 116 -8.06 -8.90 10.48
C ALA A 116 -7.81 -10.27 9.84
N ASN A 117 -8.76 -10.81 9.09
CA ASN A 117 -8.75 -12.18 8.59
C ASN A 117 -8.51 -13.21 9.73
N GLY A 118 -9.15 -13.00 10.89
CA GLY A 118 -9.05 -13.86 12.06
C GLY A 118 -9.10 -13.12 13.40
N ILE A 119 -8.66 -13.82 14.47
CA ILE A 119 -8.75 -13.34 15.86
C ILE A 119 -7.63 -12.38 16.28
N HIS A 120 -6.62 -12.17 15.44
CA HIS A 120 -5.46 -11.34 15.75
C HIS A 120 -5.53 -10.01 15.03
N HIS A 121 -5.12 -8.94 15.70
CA HIS A 121 -5.06 -7.60 15.10
C HIS A 121 -4.15 -7.62 13.86
N HIS A 122 -4.63 -7.10 12.75
CA HIS A 122 -3.94 -7.15 11.46
C HIS A 122 -2.54 -6.52 11.46
N TYR A 123 -2.30 -5.53 12.35
CA TYR A 123 -1.01 -4.83 12.45
C TYR A 123 -0.22 -5.22 13.70
N ALA A 124 -0.85 -5.17 14.90
CA ALA A 124 -0.17 -5.46 16.18
C ALA A 124 0.02 -6.96 16.45
N GLU A 125 -0.70 -7.83 15.71
CA GLU A 125 -0.65 -9.29 15.78
C GLU A 125 -1.13 -9.90 17.10
N ASP A 126 -1.55 -9.09 18.07
CA ASP A 126 -2.14 -9.54 19.34
C ASP A 126 -3.58 -10.01 19.15
N LYS A 127 -3.96 -11.04 19.93
CA LYS A 127 -5.34 -11.51 19.98
C LYS A 127 -6.26 -10.43 20.57
N PHE A 128 -7.40 -10.20 19.94
CA PHE A 128 -8.47 -9.36 20.49
C PHE A 128 -9.70 -10.20 20.84
N PHE A 129 -10.51 -9.69 21.75
CA PHE A 129 -11.59 -10.43 22.40
C PHE A 129 -12.97 -9.84 22.06
N PRO A 130 -14.06 -10.68 22.06
CA PRO A 130 -15.41 -10.18 22.00
C PRO A 130 -15.71 -9.24 23.19
N GLY A 131 -16.41 -8.15 22.93
CA GLY A 131 -16.86 -7.23 23.98
C GLY A 131 -18.09 -7.72 24.74
N CYS A 132 -18.84 -8.68 24.17
CA CYS A 132 -19.98 -9.29 24.81
C CYS A 132 -19.56 -10.40 25.82
N PRO A 133 -20.43 -10.72 26.82
CA PRO A 133 -20.16 -11.84 27.73
C PRO A 133 -20.09 -13.18 27.01
N GLN A 134 -19.24 -14.08 27.50
CA GLN A 134 -19.10 -15.45 26.94
C GLN A 134 -20.43 -16.21 26.85
N GLU A 135 -21.26 -16.12 27.89
CA GLU A 135 -22.56 -16.79 27.94
C GLU A 135 -23.53 -16.22 26.91
N TYR A 136 -23.39 -14.93 26.56
CA TYR A 136 -24.18 -14.33 25.49
C TYR A 136 -23.79 -14.89 24.13
N LEU A 137 -22.50 -15.03 23.82
CA LEU A 137 -22.03 -15.64 22.56
C LEU A 137 -22.49 -17.10 22.45
N LYS A 138 -22.44 -17.89 23.54
CA LYS A 138 -23.00 -19.25 23.56
C LYS A 138 -24.50 -19.24 23.22
N SER A 139 -25.26 -18.27 23.77
CA SER A 139 -26.69 -18.17 23.48
C SER A 139 -26.96 -17.80 22.01
N LEU A 140 -26.12 -16.98 21.38
CA LEU A 140 -26.19 -16.68 19.95
C LEU A 140 -25.91 -17.94 19.11
N MET A 141 -24.85 -18.70 19.46
CA MET A 141 -24.50 -19.94 18.79
C MET A 141 -25.63 -20.97 18.88
N ALA A 142 -26.20 -21.14 20.08
CA ALA A 142 -27.34 -22.05 20.27
C ALA A 142 -28.60 -21.64 19.46
N ALA A 143 -28.87 -20.31 19.41
CA ALA A 143 -30.00 -19.76 18.68
C ALA A 143 -29.95 -20.03 17.16
N VAL A 144 -28.75 -20.23 16.60
CA VAL A 144 -28.55 -20.52 15.18
C VAL A 144 -28.13 -21.97 14.88
N GLY A 145 -28.15 -22.83 15.91
CA GLY A 145 -27.89 -24.26 15.76
C GLY A 145 -26.43 -24.69 15.77
N ASP A 146 -25.53 -23.82 16.26
CA ASP A 146 -24.07 -24.06 16.38
C ASP A 146 -23.65 -24.39 17.82
N GLU A 147 -24.53 -24.87 18.69
CA GLU A 147 -24.26 -25.19 20.11
C GLU A 147 -23.15 -26.24 20.26
N ASP A 148 -23.09 -27.22 19.35
CA ASP A 148 -22.08 -28.28 19.32
C ASP A 148 -20.63 -27.76 19.14
N LYS A 149 -20.47 -26.56 18.61
CA LYS A 149 -19.16 -25.91 18.41
C LYS A 149 -18.68 -25.11 19.61
N CYS A 150 -19.51 -24.96 20.65
CA CYS A 150 -19.18 -24.11 21.80
C CYS A 150 -17.94 -24.61 22.55
N ASP A 151 -17.77 -25.91 22.74
CA ASP A 151 -16.66 -26.47 23.51
C ASP A 151 -15.28 -26.13 22.87
N GLU A 152 -15.21 -26.06 21.57
CA GLU A 152 -14.01 -25.72 20.81
C GLU A 152 -13.83 -24.21 20.66
N LEU A 153 -14.87 -23.50 20.22
CA LEU A 153 -14.73 -22.11 19.78
C LEU A 153 -14.86 -21.08 20.92
N ILE A 154 -15.54 -21.38 22.02
CA ILE A 154 -15.61 -20.43 23.12
C ILE A 154 -14.25 -20.19 23.75
N PRO A 155 -13.43 -21.23 24.10
CA PRO A 155 -12.05 -20.99 24.50
C PRO A 155 -11.23 -20.26 23.44
N PHE A 156 -11.42 -20.58 22.16
CA PHE A 156 -10.76 -19.89 21.05
C PHE A 156 -11.04 -18.39 21.06
N PHE A 157 -12.25 -17.97 21.35
CA PHE A 157 -12.60 -16.54 21.41
C PHE A 157 -12.16 -15.84 22.71
N TYR A 158 -12.20 -16.50 23.86
CA TYR A 158 -12.10 -15.84 25.16
C TYR A 158 -10.84 -16.19 25.99
N ASP A 159 -10.18 -17.33 25.74
CA ASP A 159 -8.98 -17.68 26.50
C ASP A 159 -7.76 -16.87 26.05
N PRO A 160 -7.19 -16.00 26.92
CA PRO A 160 -6.02 -15.20 26.57
C PRO A 160 -4.73 -16.02 26.42
N GLN A 161 -4.72 -17.27 26.88
CA GLN A 161 -3.54 -18.14 26.77
C GLN A 161 -3.56 -18.98 25.49
N LEU A 162 -4.73 -19.13 24.86
CA LEU A 162 -4.88 -19.88 23.62
C LEU A 162 -4.66 -18.95 22.43
N TYR A 163 -3.58 -19.18 21.65
CA TYR A 163 -3.20 -18.38 20.50
C TYR A 163 -3.06 -16.87 20.82
N PRO A 164 -2.20 -16.48 21.76
CA PRO A 164 -2.12 -15.09 22.22
C PRO A 164 -1.64 -14.11 21.13
N GLN A 165 -0.83 -14.60 20.19
CA GLN A 165 -0.27 -13.82 19.09
C GLN A 165 -0.31 -14.60 17.78
N ARG A 166 -0.56 -13.90 16.65
CA ARG A 166 -0.48 -14.50 15.31
C ARG A 166 0.93 -14.99 15.04
N ARG A 167 1.93 -14.14 15.26
CA ARG A 167 3.35 -14.42 15.10
C ARG A 167 4.09 -14.00 16.38
N SER A 168 4.75 -14.93 17.04
CA SER A 168 5.59 -14.62 18.19
C SER A 168 6.92 -14.01 17.75
N THR A 169 7.29 -12.92 18.38
CA THR A 169 8.62 -12.29 18.29
C THR A 169 9.40 -12.39 19.59
N ALA A 170 8.96 -13.27 20.51
CA ALA A 170 9.56 -13.44 21.81
C ALA A 170 11.03 -13.88 21.72
N THR A 171 11.86 -13.36 22.61
CA THR A 171 13.28 -13.74 22.71
C THR A 171 13.51 -14.97 23.58
N ASP A 172 12.49 -15.38 24.33
CA ASP A 172 12.46 -16.55 25.19
C ASP A 172 11.40 -17.54 24.69
N GLY A 173 11.76 -18.82 24.65
CA GLY A 173 10.92 -19.90 24.15
C GLY A 173 11.07 -20.13 22.64
N ASP A 174 10.17 -20.95 22.10
CA ASP A 174 10.16 -21.35 20.69
C ASP A 174 9.11 -20.57 19.93
N ILE A 175 9.55 -19.66 19.05
CA ILE A 175 8.68 -18.77 18.29
C ILE A 175 7.76 -19.51 17.33
N VAL A 176 8.10 -20.73 16.88
CA VAL A 176 7.27 -21.56 16.00
C VAL A 176 6.07 -22.09 16.80
N THR A 177 6.32 -22.69 17.97
CA THR A 177 5.24 -23.24 18.80
C THR A 177 4.41 -22.18 19.51
N GLN A 178 4.95 -20.95 19.67
CA GLN A 178 4.25 -19.82 20.28
C GLN A 178 3.43 -18.99 19.30
N SER A 179 3.57 -19.23 17.98
CA SER A 179 2.81 -18.54 16.95
C SER A 179 1.52 -19.29 16.62
N ALA A 180 0.44 -18.53 16.37
CA ALA A 180 -0.86 -19.08 15.99
C ALA A 180 -0.95 -19.43 14.50
N VAL A 181 -0.05 -18.91 13.66
CA VAL A 181 -0.06 -19.17 12.22
C VAL A 181 -0.02 -20.66 11.90
N ASN A 182 -0.87 -21.09 10.97
CA ASN A 182 -1.06 -22.50 10.61
C ASN A 182 -0.02 -23.00 9.61
N PHE A 183 1.25 -22.60 9.80
CA PHE A 183 2.36 -22.97 8.93
C PHE A 183 3.14 -24.18 9.43
N TYR A 184 3.02 -24.46 10.73
CA TYR A 184 3.78 -25.50 11.45
C TYR A 184 2.87 -26.28 12.37
N GLU A 185 3.07 -27.60 12.45
CA GLU A 185 2.29 -28.45 13.35
C GLU A 185 3.16 -29.56 13.96
N GLY A 186 3.22 -29.58 15.29
CA GLY A 186 3.97 -30.59 16.04
C GLY A 186 5.48 -30.53 15.90
N VAL A 187 6.01 -29.42 15.37
CA VAL A 187 7.44 -29.20 15.15
C VAL A 187 7.94 -28.01 15.96
N THR A 188 9.23 -28.00 16.30
CA THR A 188 9.93 -26.90 16.92
C THR A 188 10.70 -26.08 15.87
N ARG A 189 11.11 -24.87 16.25
CA ARG A 189 12.00 -24.02 15.43
C ARG A 189 13.24 -24.78 14.98
N GLN A 190 13.94 -25.46 15.92
CA GLN A 190 15.18 -26.16 15.61
C GLN A 190 14.96 -27.28 14.59
N GLU A 191 13.88 -28.06 14.73
CA GLU A 191 13.56 -29.13 13.79
C GLU A 191 13.28 -28.62 12.39
N VAL A 192 12.61 -27.47 12.27
CA VAL A 192 12.34 -26.84 10.98
C VAL A 192 13.61 -26.28 10.35
N GLU A 193 14.45 -25.61 11.14
CA GLU A 193 15.74 -25.08 10.67
C GLU A 193 16.67 -26.23 10.19
N ASP A 194 16.77 -27.32 10.97
CA ASP A 194 17.56 -28.49 10.60
C ASP A 194 17.05 -29.18 9.32
N TYR A 195 15.73 -29.27 9.18
CA TYR A 195 15.11 -29.81 7.98
C TYR A 195 15.50 -29.01 6.74
N TYR A 196 15.31 -27.67 6.74
CA TYR A 196 15.66 -26.85 5.58
C TYR A 196 17.15 -26.79 5.34
N ALA A 197 17.99 -26.83 6.38
CA ALA A 197 19.44 -26.91 6.22
C ALA A 197 19.88 -28.22 5.54
N SER A 198 19.12 -29.30 5.73
CA SER A 198 19.43 -30.61 5.13
C SER A 198 19.13 -30.70 3.63
N ILE A 199 18.21 -29.89 3.11
CA ILE A 199 17.76 -29.93 1.71
C ILE A 199 18.28 -28.74 0.89
N ALA A 200 18.77 -27.67 1.50
CA ALA A 200 19.30 -26.50 0.82
C ALA A 200 20.70 -26.80 0.23
N ASP A 201 20.92 -26.37 -1.00
CA ASP A 201 22.26 -26.33 -1.63
C ASP A 201 22.84 -24.93 -1.51
N PRO A 202 23.82 -24.68 -0.64
CA PRO A 202 24.42 -23.37 -0.46
C PRO A 202 25.26 -22.89 -1.65
N THR A 203 25.48 -23.74 -2.66
CA THR A 203 26.22 -23.43 -3.87
C THR A 203 25.30 -23.09 -5.06
N ASP A 204 23.99 -23.25 -4.89
CA ASP A 204 23.01 -22.90 -5.92
C ASP A 204 22.93 -21.37 -6.08
N GLU A 205 23.24 -20.88 -7.30
CA GLU A 205 23.16 -19.46 -7.64
C GLU A 205 21.70 -19.00 -7.95
N THR A 206 20.78 -19.95 -8.10
CA THR A 206 19.36 -19.73 -8.43
C THR A 206 18.43 -20.52 -7.48
N PRO A 207 18.59 -20.36 -6.15
CA PRO A 207 17.87 -21.19 -5.20
C PRO A 207 16.37 -20.89 -5.25
N ILE A 208 15.58 -21.98 -5.17
CA ILE A 208 14.13 -21.84 -4.95
C ILE A 208 13.86 -21.30 -3.53
N ALA A 209 12.70 -20.67 -3.32
CA ALA A 209 12.26 -20.20 -2.01
C ALA A 209 11.73 -21.39 -1.17
N TYR A 210 12.65 -22.20 -0.63
CA TYR A 210 12.30 -23.40 0.14
C TYR A 210 11.28 -23.13 1.24
N GLY A 211 10.15 -23.81 1.17
CA GLY A 211 9.08 -23.73 2.14
C GLY A 211 7.98 -22.72 1.85
N LEU A 212 8.11 -21.90 0.79
CA LEU A 212 7.19 -20.79 0.48
C LEU A 212 5.71 -21.21 0.47
N ASN A 213 5.40 -22.37 -0.12
CA ASN A 213 4.03 -22.86 -0.35
C ASN A 213 3.77 -24.21 0.33
N THR A 214 4.23 -24.37 1.57
CA THR A 214 4.08 -25.62 2.30
C THR A 214 3.75 -25.40 3.77
N LYS A 215 3.05 -26.35 4.39
CA LYS A 215 2.96 -26.52 5.83
C LYS A 215 3.97 -27.59 6.28
N VAL A 216 4.69 -27.35 7.36
CA VAL A 216 5.64 -28.31 7.95
C VAL A 216 4.97 -29.03 9.10
N VAL A 217 5.00 -30.35 9.06
CA VAL A 217 4.37 -31.22 10.08
C VAL A 217 5.31 -32.39 10.43
N LYS A 218 4.98 -33.15 11.49
CA LYS A 218 5.54 -34.47 11.72
C LYS A 218 4.64 -35.54 11.12
N ASP A 219 5.23 -36.47 10.37
CA ASP A 219 4.52 -37.66 9.88
C ASP A 219 4.27 -38.66 11.02
N ALA A 220 3.62 -39.79 10.72
CA ALA A 220 3.31 -40.83 11.69
C ALA A 220 4.56 -41.49 12.31
N ASP A 221 5.70 -41.41 11.64
CA ASP A 221 6.98 -41.95 12.12
C ASP A 221 7.80 -40.90 12.87
N GLY A 222 7.30 -39.66 13.00
CA GLY A 222 7.92 -38.54 13.69
C GLY A 222 8.94 -37.74 12.84
N ASN A 223 9.03 -38.03 11.54
CA ASN A 223 9.89 -37.26 10.65
C ASN A 223 9.25 -35.90 10.28
N VAL A 224 10.08 -34.89 10.16
CA VAL A 224 9.63 -33.57 9.64
C VAL A 224 9.44 -33.66 8.14
N VAL A 225 8.23 -33.30 7.69
CA VAL A 225 7.83 -33.35 6.27
C VAL A 225 7.06 -32.08 5.88
N GLU A 226 7.08 -31.77 4.58
CA GLU A 226 6.30 -30.68 4.01
C GLU A 226 5.00 -31.21 3.38
N LEU A 227 3.91 -30.52 3.64
CA LEU A 227 2.62 -30.70 2.96
C LEU A 227 2.40 -29.52 2.01
N PRO A 228 2.43 -29.72 0.69
CA PRO A 228 2.36 -28.62 -0.27
C PRO A 228 0.95 -28.02 -0.34
N TRP A 229 0.90 -26.71 -0.54
CA TRP A 229 -0.30 -25.96 -0.86
C TRP A 229 -0.49 -25.96 -2.38
N CYS A 230 -1.18 -26.95 -2.86
CA CYS A 230 -1.41 -27.17 -4.29
C CYS A 230 -2.75 -27.90 -4.51
N LEU A 231 -3.12 -28.11 -5.78
CA LEU A 231 -4.40 -28.72 -6.17
C LEU A 231 -4.69 -30.07 -5.50
N ASN A 232 -3.66 -30.92 -5.36
CA ASN A 232 -3.77 -32.23 -4.72
C ASN A 232 -3.23 -32.24 -3.28
N GLY A 233 -2.95 -31.10 -2.71
CA GLY A 233 -2.45 -30.91 -1.35
C GLY A 233 -3.45 -30.18 -0.45
N ILE A 234 -2.90 -29.41 0.49
CA ILE A 234 -3.70 -28.50 1.31
C ILE A 234 -4.26 -27.39 0.42
N TYR A 235 -5.48 -26.92 0.71
CA TYR A 235 -6.22 -25.89 -0.04
C TYR A 235 -6.70 -26.30 -1.44
N GLY A 236 -6.66 -27.59 -1.79
CA GLY A 236 -7.07 -28.08 -3.09
C GLY A 236 -8.42 -27.54 -3.61
N PRO A 237 -9.51 -27.54 -2.81
CA PRO A 237 -10.81 -27.02 -3.26
C PRO A 237 -10.77 -25.52 -3.66
N ALA A 238 -10.05 -24.68 -2.91
CA ALA A 238 -9.89 -23.26 -3.24
C ALA A 238 -9.00 -23.09 -4.48
N ILE A 239 -7.87 -23.80 -4.53
CA ILE A 239 -6.91 -23.76 -5.64
C ILE A 239 -7.56 -24.23 -6.95
N ALA A 240 -8.46 -25.21 -6.91
CA ALA A 240 -9.21 -25.64 -8.10
C ALA A 240 -10.01 -24.49 -8.71
N ARG A 241 -10.71 -23.70 -7.87
CA ARG A 241 -11.47 -22.53 -8.32
C ARG A 241 -10.57 -21.41 -8.85
N ILE A 242 -9.43 -21.19 -8.18
CA ILE A 242 -8.42 -20.25 -8.66
C ILE A 242 -7.94 -20.67 -10.05
N CYS A 243 -7.59 -21.94 -10.25
CA CYS A 243 -7.14 -22.46 -11.54
C CYS A 243 -8.21 -22.35 -12.65
N ASP A 244 -9.49 -22.59 -12.32
CA ASP A 244 -10.59 -22.43 -13.28
C ASP A 244 -10.63 -21.00 -13.83
N GLU A 245 -10.56 -20.00 -12.94
CA GLU A 245 -10.60 -18.58 -13.32
C GLU A 245 -9.31 -18.13 -14.02
N LEU A 246 -8.14 -18.58 -13.59
CA LEU A 246 -6.87 -18.29 -14.27
C LEU A 246 -6.82 -18.89 -15.69
N ASN A 247 -7.39 -20.08 -15.89
CA ASN A 247 -7.54 -20.68 -17.22
C ASN A 247 -8.50 -19.88 -18.10
N ALA A 248 -9.60 -19.35 -17.54
CA ALA A 248 -10.50 -18.46 -18.26
C ALA A 248 -9.78 -17.14 -18.63
N ALA A 249 -9.06 -16.53 -17.69
CA ALA A 249 -8.25 -15.33 -17.94
C ALA A 249 -7.23 -15.57 -19.08
N ALA A 250 -6.57 -16.73 -19.13
CA ALA A 250 -5.60 -17.06 -20.17
C ALA A 250 -6.20 -17.12 -21.59
N GLN A 251 -7.53 -17.35 -21.74
CA GLN A 251 -8.17 -17.33 -23.05
C GLN A 251 -8.36 -15.92 -23.58
N VAL A 252 -8.44 -14.91 -22.69
CA VAL A 252 -8.70 -13.52 -23.02
C VAL A 252 -7.52 -12.60 -22.67
N ALA A 253 -6.34 -13.17 -22.38
CA ALA A 253 -5.12 -12.43 -22.11
C ALA A 253 -4.79 -11.42 -23.24
N GLU A 254 -4.25 -10.27 -22.88
CA GLU A 254 -3.95 -9.20 -23.83
C GLU A 254 -2.81 -9.54 -24.79
N ASN A 255 -1.91 -10.43 -24.36
CA ASN A 255 -0.73 -10.83 -25.13
C ASN A 255 -0.24 -12.25 -24.77
N ASP A 256 0.66 -12.78 -25.60
CA ASP A 256 1.20 -14.14 -25.43
C ASP A 256 2.06 -14.30 -24.18
N ILE A 257 2.68 -13.23 -23.65
CA ILE A 257 3.48 -13.29 -22.44
C ILE A 257 2.57 -13.55 -21.24
N GLN A 258 1.48 -12.78 -21.13
CA GLN A 258 0.46 -12.97 -20.08
C GLN A 258 -0.14 -14.39 -20.14
N LYS A 259 -0.47 -14.84 -21.36
CA LYS A 259 -1.01 -16.19 -21.55
C LYS A 259 -0.04 -17.28 -21.08
N ARG A 260 1.26 -17.14 -21.39
CA ARG A 260 2.28 -18.10 -20.92
C ARG A 260 2.48 -18.03 -19.40
N ALA A 261 2.53 -16.82 -18.85
CA ALA A 261 2.64 -16.62 -17.39
C ALA A 261 1.48 -17.28 -16.66
N LEU A 262 0.23 -17.07 -17.10
CA LEU A 262 -0.95 -17.73 -16.52
C LEU A 262 -0.89 -19.26 -16.62
N GLY A 263 -0.42 -19.81 -17.75
CA GLY A 263 -0.22 -21.25 -17.90
C GLY A 263 0.82 -21.82 -16.92
N LEU A 264 1.91 -21.07 -16.66
CA LEU A 264 2.91 -21.44 -15.66
C LEU A 264 2.34 -21.33 -14.22
N LEU A 265 1.56 -20.29 -13.93
CA LEU A 265 0.93 -20.13 -12.64
C LEU A 265 -0.09 -21.26 -12.33
N VAL A 266 -0.91 -21.64 -13.31
CA VAL A 266 -1.81 -22.81 -13.17
C VAL A 266 -1.00 -24.07 -12.91
N LYS A 267 0.06 -24.31 -13.68
CA LYS A 267 0.95 -25.47 -13.48
C LYS A 267 1.59 -25.48 -12.10
N TYR A 268 2.00 -24.30 -11.58
CA TYR A 268 2.50 -24.16 -10.21
C TYR A 268 1.44 -24.57 -9.17
N TYR A 269 0.22 -24.09 -9.30
CA TYR A 269 -0.87 -24.48 -8.41
C TYR A 269 -1.24 -25.97 -8.52
N GLU A 270 -1.13 -26.57 -9.70
CA GLU A 270 -1.37 -28.01 -9.89
C GLU A 270 -0.32 -28.86 -9.20
N THR A 271 0.95 -28.45 -9.27
CA THR A 271 2.10 -29.27 -8.85
C THR A 271 2.68 -28.89 -7.48
N GLY A 272 2.59 -27.63 -7.09
CA GLY A 272 3.31 -27.07 -5.94
C GLY A 272 4.82 -26.86 -6.19
N ASP A 273 5.30 -27.01 -7.43
CA ASP A 273 6.73 -26.95 -7.78
C ASP A 273 7.24 -25.51 -7.81
N LEU A 274 8.14 -25.18 -6.89
CA LEU A 274 8.75 -23.84 -6.78
C LEU A 274 9.67 -23.46 -7.94
N LYS A 275 10.15 -24.42 -8.73
CA LYS A 275 10.87 -24.11 -9.99
C LYS A 275 9.89 -23.56 -11.02
N VAL A 276 8.69 -24.09 -11.08
CA VAL A 276 7.62 -23.56 -11.94
C VAL A 276 7.18 -22.18 -11.47
N TRP A 277 7.18 -21.93 -10.15
CA TRP A 277 6.96 -20.60 -9.59
C TRP A 277 8.01 -19.58 -10.06
N ASP A 278 9.28 -19.96 -10.06
CA ASP A 278 10.35 -19.13 -10.57
C ASP A 278 10.21 -18.87 -12.08
N GLU A 279 9.86 -19.91 -12.87
CA GLU A 279 9.56 -19.77 -14.30
C GLU A 279 8.40 -18.80 -14.55
N PHE A 280 7.35 -18.88 -13.74
CA PHE A 280 6.22 -17.94 -13.78
C PHE A 280 6.70 -16.51 -13.52
N ASN A 281 7.45 -16.27 -12.46
CA ASN A 281 7.95 -14.94 -12.10
C ASN A 281 8.82 -14.34 -13.21
N ILE A 282 9.72 -15.15 -13.81
CA ILE A 282 10.56 -14.74 -14.94
C ILE A 282 9.72 -14.35 -16.15
N GLU A 283 8.66 -15.10 -16.45
CA GLU A 283 7.77 -14.78 -17.57
C GLU A 283 6.90 -13.57 -17.28
N TRP A 284 6.35 -13.47 -16.06
CA TRP A 284 5.52 -12.35 -15.62
C TRP A 284 6.26 -11.01 -15.68
N VAL A 285 7.54 -10.96 -15.25
CA VAL A 285 8.35 -9.73 -15.29
C VAL A 285 8.53 -9.19 -16.71
N LYS A 286 8.53 -10.07 -17.74
CA LYS A 286 8.70 -9.68 -19.15
C LYS A 286 7.51 -8.88 -19.70
N ASP A 287 6.31 -9.02 -19.11
CA ASP A 287 5.16 -8.24 -19.56
C ASP A 287 5.26 -6.79 -19.08
N THR A 288 5.68 -5.93 -19.98
CA THR A 288 5.81 -4.48 -19.75
C THR A 288 4.76 -3.67 -20.50
N ILE A 289 3.97 -4.32 -21.37
CA ILE A 289 3.04 -3.66 -22.27
C ILE A 289 1.56 -3.85 -21.89
N GLY A 290 1.24 -4.90 -21.12
CA GLY A 290 -0.12 -5.17 -20.66
C GLY A 290 -0.72 -3.97 -19.93
N THR A 291 -2.02 -3.73 -20.14
CA THR A 291 -2.79 -2.72 -19.41
C THR A 291 -3.30 -3.27 -18.08
N VAL A 292 -3.73 -4.53 -18.07
CA VAL A 292 -4.13 -5.26 -16.87
C VAL A 292 -2.96 -6.10 -16.36
N ASP A 293 -2.67 -6.01 -15.08
CA ASP A 293 -1.63 -6.84 -14.43
C ASP A 293 -2.19 -7.45 -13.13
N PHE A 294 -1.50 -8.47 -12.62
CA PHE A 294 -2.02 -9.19 -11.47
C PHE A 294 -0.88 -9.78 -10.63
N ILE A 295 -1.22 -10.07 -9.38
CA ILE A 295 -0.47 -10.87 -8.43
C ILE A 295 -1.43 -11.93 -7.91
N ASN A 296 -0.98 -13.19 -7.82
CA ASN A 296 -1.78 -14.28 -7.30
C ASN A 296 -0.84 -15.42 -6.86
N GLY A 297 -0.78 -15.70 -5.57
CA GLY A 297 0.15 -16.73 -5.08
C GLY A 297 0.41 -16.68 -3.59
N PHE A 298 1.37 -17.49 -3.17
CA PHE A 298 1.97 -17.46 -1.83
C PHE A 298 3.24 -16.61 -1.94
N ILE A 299 3.24 -15.38 -1.36
CA ILE A 299 4.21 -14.36 -1.75
C ILE A 299 4.98 -13.78 -0.57
N GLU A 300 4.31 -13.03 0.32
CA GLU A 300 4.98 -12.30 1.38
C GLU A 300 5.16 -13.14 2.64
N ASP A 301 6.37 -13.17 3.18
CA ASP A 301 6.75 -14.04 4.29
C ASP A 301 6.76 -13.36 5.67
N TYR A 302 6.30 -12.11 5.75
CA TYR A 302 6.26 -11.34 7.00
C TYR A 302 5.42 -12.00 8.10
N ASN A 303 4.41 -12.79 7.73
CA ASN A 303 3.52 -13.49 8.65
C ASN A 303 4.15 -14.76 9.24
N ASP A 304 5.25 -15.24 8.69
CA ASP A 304 5.97 -16.41 9.19
C ASP A 304 7.03 -16.02 10.25
N PRO A 305 7.05 -16.64 11.44
CA PRO A 305 8.09 -16.38 12.43
C PRO A 305 9.51 -16.72 11.95
N LEU A 306 9.65 -17.54 10.91
CA LEU A 306 10.95 -17.92 10.32
C LEU A 306 11.23 -17.22 8.98
N GLY A 307 10.29 -16.40 8.45
CA GLY A 307 10.43 -15.71 7.18
C GLY A 307 10.59 -16.64 5.97
N ARG A 308 9.80 -17.72 5.89
CA ARG A 308 9.88 -18.72 4.83
C ARG A 308 8.57 -18.98 4.10
N LYS A 309 7.45 -18.89 4.83
CA LYS A 309 6.11 -19.26 4.34
C LYS A 309 5.44 -18.04 3.73
N GLY A 310 5.04 -18.13 2.47
CA GLY A 310 4.31 -17.07 1.80
C GLY A 310 2.85 -16.99 2.29
N ALA A 311 2.40 -15.82 2.73
CA ALA A 311 0.99 -15.53 2.88
C ALA A 311 0.34 -15.53 1.49
N TRP A 312 -0.86 -16.08 1.40
CA TRP A 312 -1.59 -16.04 0.13
C TRP A 312 -2.17 -14.66 -0.11
N GLU A 313 -1.88 -14.11 -1.29
CA GLU A 313 -2.45 -12.84 -1.72
C GLU A 313 -2.85 -12.86 -3.19
N GLY A 314 -3.84 -12.03 -3.51
CA GLY A 314 -4.28 -11.76 -4.86
C GLY A 314 -4.52 -10.27 -5.05
N TYR A 315 -4.03 -9.75 -6.16
CA TYR A 315 -4.15 -8.34 -6.50
C TYR A 315 -4.30 -8.18 -8.00
N VAL A 316 -5.29 -7.38 -8.42
CA VAL A 316 -5.51 -7.05 -9.83
C VAL A 316 -5.47 -5.55 -9.98
N ASN A 317 -4.75 -5.08 -10.98
CA ASN A 317 -4.62 -3.67 -11.28
C ASN A 317 -4.73 -3.37 -12.76
N ILE A 318 -5.00 -2.11 -13.07
CA ILE A 318 -4.92 -1.55 -14.41
C ILE A 318 -3.94 -0.38 -14.41
N LYS A 319 -3.21 -0.25 -15.51
CA LYS A 319 -2.25 0.84 -15.70
C LYS A 319 -2.96 2.18 -15.67
N ASP A 320 -2.47 3.10 -14.84
CA ASP A 320 -2.86 4.50 -14.93
C ASP A 320 -2.13 5.14 -16.12
N HIS A 321 -2.86 5.32 -17.22
CA HIS A 321 -2.28 5.87 -18.44
C HIS A 321 -1.80 7.31 -18.26
N LYS A 322 -2.53 8.14 -17.51
CA LYS A 322 -2.17 9.55 -17.29
C LYS A 322 -0.92 9.69 -16.43
N ALA A 323 -0.88 8.97 -15.30
CA ALA A 323 0.29 8.97 -14.43
C ALA A 323 1.51 8.32 -15.12
N SER A 324 1.28 7.25 -15.89
CA SER A 324 2.35 6.62 -16.68
C SER A 324 2.88 7.56 -17.78
N GLU A 325 2.03 8.35 -18.43
CA GLU A 325 2.45 9.37 -19.39
C GLU A 325 3.29 10.46 -18.72
N ARG A 326 2.88 10.94 -17.54
CA ARG A 326 3.70 11.88 -16.74
C ARG A 326 5.08 11.29 -16.43
N SER A 327 5.13 10.06 -15.94
CA SER A 327 6.39 9.37 -15.63
C SER A 327 7.29 9.23 -16.88
N LEU A 328 6.71 8.95 -18.07
CA LEU A 328 7.45 8.92 -19.33
C LEU A 328 7.97 10.30 -19.73
N ILE A 329 7.17 11.36 -19.55
CA ILE A 329 7.60 12.75 -19.81
C ILE A 329 8.75 13.13 -18.89
N LEU A 330 8.66 12.83 -17.59
CA LEU A 330 9.74 13.07 -16.62
C LEU A 330 11.01 12.31 -17.01
N SER A 331 10.88 11.02 -17.32
CA SER A 331 11.99 10.16 -17.73
C SER A 331 12.68 10.64 -19.00
N ALA A 332 11.89 11.05 -20.01
CA ALA A 332 12.41 11.62 -21.26
C ALA A 332 13.17 12.95 -21.06
N ASN A 333 12.87 13.68 -20.00
CA ASN A 333 13.53 14.92 -19.65
C ASN A 333 14.57 14.77 -18.53
N ALA A 334 14.91 13.54 -18.10
CA ALA A 334 15.79 13.29 -16.96
C ALA A 334 17.14 14.04 -17.04
N GLN A 335 17.75 14.09 -18.22
CA GLN A 335 19.01 14.83 -18.43
C GLN A 335 18.82 16.35 -18.23
N TRP A 336 17.69 16.92 -18.71
CA TRP A 336 17.40 18.32 -18.50
C TRP A 336 17.28 18.65 -17.01
N PHE A 337 16.59 17.82 -16.23
CA PHE A 337 16.46 18.00 -14.79
C PHE A 337 17.81 17.89 -14.08
N GLU A 338 18.64 16.92 -14.44
CA GLU A 338 20.00 16.78 -13.89
C GLU A 338 20.85 18.02 -14.18
N ASP A 339 20.88 18.47 -15.45
CA ASP A 339 21.73 19.58 -15.89
C ASP A 339 21.30 20.92 -15.27
N ASN A 340 20.02 21.10 -14.96
CA ASN A 340 19.46 22.34 -14.39
C ASN A 340 19.30 22.29 -12.87
N SER A 341 19.69 21.19 -12.20
CA SER A 341 19.64 21.09 -10.75
C SER A 341 20.62 22.10 -10.11
N PRO A 342 20.38 22.56 -8.84
CA PRO A 342 21.25 23.51 -8.16
C PRO A 342 22.57 22.88 -7.67
N VAL A 343 22.82 21.62 -8.04
CA VAL A 343 23.98 20.83 -7.64
C VAL A 343 25.23 21.26 -8.41
N ASP A 344 26.41 21.20 -7.76
CA ASP A 344 27.69 21.46 -8.42
C ASP A 344 27.90 20.54 -9.63
N PRO A 345 28.32 21.06 -10.78
CA PRO A 345 28.53 20.25 -12.01
C PRO A 345 29.43 19.03 -11.84
N ARG A 346 30.34 19.00 -10.88
CA ARG A 346 31.19 17.84 -10.57
C ARG A 346 30.40 16.63 -10.09
N PHE A 347 29.25 16.86 -9.48
CA PHE A 347 28.41 15.84 -8.86
C PHE A 347 27.21 15.47 -9.73
N LYS A 348 27.04 16.09 -10.89
CA LYS A 348 26.00 15.77 -11.87
C LYS A 348 26.38 14.57 -12.73
N LYS A 349 25.41 13.71 -13.02
CA LYS A 349 25.58 12.62 -13.98
C LYS A 349 25.72 13.15 -15.39
N LYS A 350 26.68 12.61 -16.14
CA LYS A 350 26.87 12.96 -17.56
C LYS A 350 25.77 12.38 -18.45
N GLU A 351 25.19 11.26 -18.04
CA GLU A 351 24.10 10.58 -18.72
C GLU A 351 23.12 10.10 -17.67
N CYS A 352 21.91 10.67 -17.66
CA CYS A 352 20.79 10.26 -16.83
C CYS A 352 19.85 9.37 -17.62
N LYS A 353 19.58 8.20 -17.08
CA LYS A 353 18.47 7.35 -17.53
C LYS A 353 17.36 7.51 -16.49
N GLY A 354 16.25 8.10 -16.90
CA GLY A 354 15.07 8.17 -16.06
C GLY A 354 14.53 6.77 -15.77
N ILE A 355 14.07 6.55 -14.57
CA ILE A 355 13.34 5.35 -14.17
C ILE A 355 11.87 5.66 -14.40
N SER A 356 11.17 4.83 -15.17
CA SER A 356 9.71 4.94 -15.26
C SER A 356 9.11 4.12 -14.11
N ALA A 357 8.58 4.78 -13.10
CA ALA A 357 7.70 4.13 -12.14
C ALA A 357 6.38 3.75 -12.85
N LYS A 358 5.91 2.54 -12.62
CA LYS A 358 4.57 2.15 -13.08
C LYS A 358 3.56 2.58 -12.03
N VAL A 359 2.66 3.46 -12.42
CA VAL A 359 1.52 3.85 -11.61
C VAL A 359 0.32 3.04 -12.07
N VAL A 360 -0.38 2.44 -11.10
CA VAL A 360 -1.52 1.56 -11.38
C VAL A 360 -2.70 1.92 -10.49
N ASN A 361 -3.89 1.52 -10.93
CA ASN A 361 -5.12 1.59 -10.15
C ASN A 361 -5.55 0.17 -9.77
N ALA A 362 -5.75 -0.07 -8.47
CA ALA A 362 -6.29 -1.31 -7.94
C ALA A 362 -7.70 -1.57 -8.51
N VAL A 363 -7.93 -2.80 -8.95
CA VAL A 363 -9.24 -3.30 -9.40
C VAL A 363 -9.82 -4.26 -8.35
N CYS A 364 -8.99 -5.14 -7.80
CA CYS A 364 -9.38 -6.09 -6.78
C CYS A 364 -8.21 -6.37 -5.84
N LEU A 365 -8.52 -6.52 -4.56
CA LEU A 365 -7.60 -6.83 -3.47
C LEU A 365 -8.08 -8.11 -2.80
N ALA A 366 -7.17 -9.02 -2.42
CA ALA A 366 -7.54 -10.28 -1.78
C ALA A 366 -6.39 -10.84 -0.91
N GLY A 367 -6.74 -11.74 0.01
CA GLY A 367 -5.78 -12.37 0.92
C GLY A 367 -5.08 -11.36 1.81
N ASP A 368 -3.76 -11.40 1.89
CA ASP A 368 -2.95 -10.51 2.74
C ASP A 368 -3.07 -9.02 2.34
N SER A 369 -3.42 -8.74 1.10
CA SER A 369 -3.66 -7.38 0.61
C SER A 369 -5.08 -6.83 0.88
N TYR A 370 -5.94 -7.57 1.62
CA TYR A 370 -7.35 -7.20 1.84
C TYR A 370 -7.82 -7.51 3.27
N PRO A 371 -8.55 -6.62 3.94
CA PRO A 371 -8.87 -5.22 3.60
C PRO A 371 -7.74 -4.22 3.82
N ALA A 372 -6.71 -4.55 4.64
CA ALA A 372 -5.51 -3.73 4.78
C ALA A 372 -4.65 -3.86 3.50
N THR A 373 -4.31 -2.74 2.89
CA THR A 373 -3.76 -2.70 1.53
C THR A 373 -2.43 -1.97 1.49
N PRO A 374 -1.40 -2.51 0.81
CA PRO A 374 -0.18 -1.77 0.54
C PRO A 374 -0.43 -0.62 -0.45
N ILE A 375 0.38 0.42 -0.39
CA ILE A 375 0.36 1.55 -1.34
C ILE A 375 1.36 1.39 -2.48
N GLY A 376 2.25 0.41 -2.37
CA GLY A 376 3.24 0.06 -3.38
C GLY A 376 3.66 -1.40 -3.27
N ILE A 377 4.13 -1.96 -4.37
CA ILE A 377 4.52 -3.37 -4.49
C ILE A 377 5.79 -3.46 -5.34
N ASN A 378 6.72 -4.32 -4.94
CA ASN A 378 7.94 -4.61 -5.71
C ASN A 378 8.23 -6.11 -5.73
N LEU A 379 7.90 -6.76 -6.82
CA LEU A 379 8.00 -8.22 -7.00
C LEU A 379 8.77 -8.62 -8.27
N PRO A 380 9.29 -9.85 -8.33
CA PRO A 380 9.27 -10.94 -7.34
C PRO A 380 10.24 -10.73 -6.19
N ASN A 381 10.06 -11.49 -5.08
CA ASN A 381 10.93 -11.42 -3.91
C ASN A 381 12.28 -12.14 -4.10
N ALA A 382 12.40 -13.05 -5.06
CA ALA A 382 13.65 -13.79 -5.33
C ALA A 382 14.76 -12.87 -5.86
N ASP A 383 15.79 -12.63 -5.06
CA ASP A 383 16.91 -11.72 -5.38
C ASP A 383 17.62 -12.07 -6.68
N TRP A 384 17.83 -13.35 -6.95
CA TRP A 384 18.48 -13.79 -8.18
C TRP A 384 17.64 -13.48 -9.43
N ILE A 385 16.30 -13.60 -9.33
CA ILE A 385 15.38 -13.22 -10.43
C ILE A 385 15.45 -11.71 -10.65
N ARG A 386 15.38 -10.91 -9.57
CA ARG A 386 15.55 -9.45 -9.66
C ARG A 386 16.82 -9.05 -10.35
N LYS A 387 17.93 -9.69 -9.97
CA LYS A 387 19.26 -9.40 -10.53
C LYS A 387 19.39 -9.79 -12.00
N MET A 388 18.84 -10.93 -12.41
CA MET A 388 19.04 -11.49 -13.76
C MET A 388 17.94 -11.11 -14.74
N HIS A 389 16.71 -10.92 -14.27
CA HIS A 389 15.51 -10.72 -15.11
C HIS A 389 14.76 -9.42 -14.82
N GLY A 390 15.06 -8.76 -13.69
CA GLY A 390 14.41 -7.53 -13.26
C GLY A 390 13.24 -7.76 -12.30
N SER A 391 12.52 -6.69 -12.00
CA SER A 391 11.35 -6.69 -11.12
C SER A 391 10.30 -5.72 -11.65
N LYS A 392 9.06 -5.86 -11.17
CA LYS A 392 8.00 -4.87 -11.34
C LYS A 392 7.84 -4.11 -10.03
N SER A 393 8.07 -2.79 -10.07
CA SER A 393 7.76 -1.87 -8.98
C SER A 393 6.58 -1.01 -9.42
N VAL A 394 5.55 -0.95 -8.59
CA VAL A 394 4.32 -0.21 -8.89
C VAL A 394 3.86 0.59 -7.69
N THR A 395 3.31 1.79 -7.93
CA THR A 395 2.59 2.60 -6.96
C THR A 395 1.10 2.51 -7.23
N ILE A 396 0.29 2.39 -6.19
CA ILE A 396 -1.16 2.17 -6.30
C ILE A 396 -1.89 3.50 -6.06
N ALA A 397 -2.09 4.25 -7.13
CA ALA A 397 -2.58 5.64 -7.07
C ALA A 397 -3.98 5.77 -6.46
N ASN A 398 -4.95 4.97 -6.90
CA ASN A 398 -6.32 5.10 -6.42
C ASN A 398 -6.50 4.74 -4.94
N ILE A 399 -5.63 3.91 -4.38
CA ILE A 399 -5.61 3.61 -2.94
C ILE A 399 -5.06 4.82 -2.16
N THR A 400 -3.96 5.41 -2.61
CA THR A 400 -3.40 6.64 -2.02
C THR A 400 -4.42 7.78 -2.07
N HIS A 401 -5.05 8.01 -3.24
CA HIS A 401 -6.09 9.02 -3.40
C HIS A 401 -7.30 8.77 -2.48
N ALA A 402 -7.71 7.51 -2.32
CA ALA A 402 -8.84 7.18 -1.45
C ALA A 402 -8.53 7.48 0.03
N TYR A 403 -7.30 7.30 0.50
CA TYR A 403 -6.89 7.75 1.82
C TYR A 403 -7.01 9.27 1.98
N ASP A 404 -6.56 10.04 0.99
CA ASP A 404 -6.60 11.50 1.03
C ASP A 404 -8.03 12.03 0.98
N TYR A 405 -8.87 11.51 0.09
CA TYR A 405 -10.28 11.90 0.01
C TYR A 405 -11.06 11.53 1.27
N ALA A 406 -10.84 10.33 1.82
CA ALA A 406 -11.45 9.92 3.08
C ALA A 406 -11.00 10.80 4.26
N ALA A 407 -9.77 11.29 4.26
CA ALA A 407 -9.31 12.24 5.27
C ALA A 407 -10.00 13.62 5.13
N GLN A 408 -10.28 14.06 3.89
CA GLN A 408 -10.98 15.33 3.61
C GLN A 408 -12.48 15.27 3.94
N GLU A 409 -13.11 14.08 3.92
CA GLU A 409 -14.51 13.88 4.34
C GLU A 409 -14.72 14.06 5.86
N MET A 410 -13.65 13.95 6.65
CA MET A 410 -13.75 14.01 8.10
C MET A 410 -13.95 15.45 8.58
N PRO A 411 -14.93 15.72 9.49
CA PRO A 411 -15.14 17.06 10.07
C PRO A 411 -13.91 17.60 10.79
N ALA A 412 -13.14 16.69 11.39
CA ALA A 412 -11.86 16.98 12.03
C ALA A 412 -10.78 16.12 11.34
N SER A 413 -9.74 16.74 10.84
CA SER A 413 -8.62 16.08 10.16
C SER A 413 -7.30 16.70 10.61
N THR A 414 -6.19 16.02 10.31
CA THR A 414 -4.87 16.60 10.54
C THR A 414 -4.70 17.91 9.78
N LEU A 415 -5.28 18.03 8.57
CA LEU A 415 -5.26 19.27 7.80
C LEU A 415 -5.97 20.40 8.56
N THR A 416 -7.23 20.22 8.97
CA THR A 416 -8.01 21.26 9.65
C THR A 416 -7.47 21.61 11.03
N GLU A 417 -6.82 20.66 11.71
CA GLU A 417 -6.22 20.90 13.03
C GLU A 417 -4.87 21.62 12.97
N PHE A 418 -4.02 21.28 11.99
CA PHE A 418 -2.63 21.75 11.94
C PHE A 418 -2.36 22.82 10.89
N ALA A 419 -3.26 23.09 9.94
CA ALA A 419 -3.17 24.26 9.06
C ALA A 419 -3.49 25.54 9.84
N TYR A 420 -2.82 26.64 9.50
CA TYR A 420 -2.96 27.88 10.23
C TYR A 420 -4.29 28.58 9.96
N ASP A 421 -4.75 28.60 8.70
CA ASP A 421 -5.97 29.31 8.30
C ASP A 421 -6.71 28.60 7.16
N GLU A 422 -7.91 29.11 6.85
CA GLU A 422 -8.77 28.57 5.81
C GLU A 422 -8.12 28.67 4.42
N ALA A 423 -7.28 29.67 4.17
CA ALA A 423 -6.62 29.83 2.88
C ALA A 423 -5.64 28.69 2.61
N GLU A 424 -4.91 28.24 3.63
CA GLU A 424 -4.04 27.06 3.55
C GLU A 424 -4.85 25.79 3.34
N ILE A 425 -5.97 25.64 4.03
CA ILE A 425 -6.87 24.49 3.90
C ILE A 425 -7.44 24.41 2.47
N GLU A 426 -7.96 25.52 1.94
CA GLU A 426 -8.52 25.55 0.58
C GLU A 426 -7.46 25.35 -0.50
N LEU A 427 -6.24 25.86 -0.29
CA LEU A 427 -5.10 25.60 -1.18
C LEU A 427 -4.77 24.10 -1.24
N TYR A 428 -4.72 23.43 -0.09
CA TYR A 428 -4.48 21.99 -0.03
C TYR A 428 -5.63 21.18 -0.65
N LYS A 429 -6.88 21.53 -0.35
CA LYS A 429 -8.03 20.85 -0.97
C LYS A 429 -8.03 20.97 -2.50
N LYS A 430 -7.55 22.10 -3.02
CA LYS A 430 -7.50 22.33 -4.47
C LYS A 430 -6.37 21.60 -5.17
N TYR A 431 -5.19 21.55 -4.57
CA TYR A 431 -3.97 21.11 -5.24
C TYR A 431 -3.18 20.04 -4.49
N GLY A 432 -3.43 19.87 -3.18
CA GLY A 432 -2.52 19.14 -2.29
C GLY A 432 -2.25 17.71 -2.75
N SER A 433 -3.28 16.92 -2.96
CA SER A 433 -3.14 15.53 -3.39
C SER A 433 -2.39 15.41 -4.72
N TYR A 434 -2.72 16.27 -5.69
CA TYR A 434 -2.05 16.26 -6.99
C TYR A 434 -0.59 16.72 -6.91
N ALA A 435 -0.30 17.75 -6.12
CA ALA A 435 1.06 18.28 -5.99
C ALA A 435 1.98 17.31 -5.21
N ASP A 436 1.43 16.59 -4.22
CA ASP A 436 2.11 15.51 -3.49
C ASP A 436 2.43 14.34 -4.42
N GLU A 437 1.49 13.96 -5.29
CA GLU A 437 1.70 12.93 -6.32
C GLU A 437 2.85 13.30 -7.27
N ILE A 438 2.89 14.56 -7.74
CA ILE A 438 3.98 15.04 -8.60
C ILE A 438 5.31 15.08 -7.85
N HIS A 439 5.31 15.47 -6.57
CA HIS A 439 6.51 15.42 -5.74
C HIS A 439 7.02 13.97 -5.63
N THR A 440 6.14 13.01 -5.37
CA THR A 440 6.46 11.58 -5.34
C THR A 440 7.01 11.08 -6.69
N ASP A 441 6.36 11.43 -7.80
CA ASP A 441 6.86 11.07 -9.14
C ASP A 441 8.29 11.60 -9.39
N LEU A 442 8.58 12.84 -8.99
CA LEU A 442 9.91 13.45 -9.11
C LEU A 442 10.92 12.78 -8.18
N HIS A 443 10.54 12.46 -6.95
CA HIS A 443 11.34 11.74 -5.96
C HIS A 443 11.79 10.39 -6.52
N GLU A 444 10.84 9.57 -6.97
CA GLU A 444 11.09 8.20 -7.42
C GLU A 444 11.76 8.14 -8.81
N CYS A 445 11.21 8.88 -9.79
CA CYS A 445 11.70 8.77 -11.18
C CYS A 445 13.03 9.47 -11.40
N LEU A 446 13.30 10.55 -10.70
CA LEU A 446 14.47 11.41 -10.94
C LEU A 446 15.30 11.62 -9.69
N GLY A 447 14.70 11.82 -8.53
CA GLY A 447 15.38 12.08 -7.27
C GLY A 447 16.45 11.03 -7.00
N HIS A 448 16.05 9.77 -6.78
CA HIS A 448 16.99 8.66 -6.56
C HIS A 448 17.95 8.44 -7.73
N GLY A 449 17.52 8.75 -8.95
CA GLY A 449 18.31 8.62 -10.16
C GLY A 449 19.37 9.70 -10.37
N SER A 450 19.30 10.85 -9.66
CA SER A 450 20.17 12.02 -9.87
C SER A 450 21.52 11.93 -9.15
N GLY A 451 22.45 12.82 -9.53
CA GLY A 451 23.75 12.96 -8.88
C GLY A 451 24.69 11.76 -9.05
N GLN A 452 25.93 11.95 -8.74
CA GLN A 452 26.96 10.89 -8.77
C GLN A 452 27.98 11.07 -7.64
N LEU A 453 28.58 9.96 -7.22
CA LEU A 453 29.73 9.96 -6.32
C LEU A 453 31.00 10.31 -7.08
N LEU A 454 31.96 10.92 -6.42
CA LEU A 454 33.28 11.10 -6.98
C LEU A 454 34.04 9.75 -7.08
N PRO A 455 34.99 9.62 -8.03
CA PRO A 455 35.78 8.42 -8.14
C PRO A 455 36.46 8.03 -6.82
N GLY A 456 36.29 6.78 -6.40
CA GLY A 456 36.88 6.24 -5.18
C GLY A 456 36.04 6.42 -3.92
N VAL A 457 34.90 7.11 -3.98
CA VAL A 457 33.95 7.20 -2.85
C VAL A 457 33.06 5.96 -2.82
N SER A 458 32.98 5.32 -1.64
CA SER A 458 32.12 4.15 -1.44
C SER A 458 30.64 4.55 -1.37
N THR A 459 29.75 3.73 -1.90
CA THR A 459 28.29 3.86 -1.73
C THR A 459 27.86 3.74 -0.25
N THR A 460 28.69 3.13 0.58
CA THR A 460 28.46 2.95 2.03
C THR A 460 29.16 4.01 2.87
N ALA A 461 29.74 5.06 2.26
CA ALA A 461 30.52 6.09 2.98
C ALA A 461 29.72 6.81 4.08
N MET A 462 28.41 6.90 3.95
CA MET A 462 27.53 7.58 4.92
C MET A 462 27.09 6.68 6.09
N GLY A 463 27.42 5.38 6.09
CA GLY A 463 27.09 4.45 7.17
C GLY A 463 25.59 4.49 7.53
N GLU A 464 25.31 4.59 8.82
CA GLU A 464 23.96 4.66 9.40
C GLU A 464 23.13 5.89 8.98
N TYR A 465 23.77 6.93 8.48
CA TYR A 465 23.08 8.16 8.00
C TYR A 465 22.68 8.09 6.52
N SER A 466 23.06 7.00 5.83
CA SER A 466 22.91 6.86 4.38
C SER A 466 21.45 6.99 3.94
N SER A 467 20.53 6.28 4.59
CA SER A 467 19.12 6.27 4.22
C SER A 467 18.46 7.64 4.41
N ALA A 468 18.65 8.29 5.57
CA ALA A 468 18.07 9.60 5.83
C ALA A 468 18.59 10.68 4.86
N LEU A 469 19.87 10.62 4.47
CA LEU A 469 20.46 11.55 3.51
C LEU A 469 20.02 11.26 2.08
N GLU A 470 19.81 9.99 1.71
CA GLU A 470 19.31 9.63 0.38
C GLU A 470 17.85 10.08 0.19
N GLU A 471 17.00 9.80 1.16
CA GLU A 471 15.61 10.23 1.15
C GLU A 471 15.51 11.78 1.14
N ALA A 472 16.34 12.47 1.94
CA ALA A 472 16.38 13.93 1.93
C ALA A 472 16.84 14.50 0.57
N ARG A 473 17.78 13.84 -0.10
CA ARG A 473 18.24 14.22 -1.42
C ARG A 473 17.15 14.05 -2.49
N ALA A 474 16.44 12.94 -2.45
CA ALA A 474 15.37 12.66 -3.39
C ALA A 474 14.16 13.60 -3.17
N ASP A 475 13.72 13.80 -1.93
CA ASP A 475 12.66 14.76 -1.59
C ASP A 475 13.03 16.19 -1.99
N LEU A 476 14.24 16.64 -1.70
CA LEU A 476 14.70 17.99 -2.11
C LEU A 476 14.75 18.18 -3.62
N PHE A 477 15.11 17.13 -4.36
CA PHE A 477 15.07 17.15 -5.81
C PHE A 477 13.62 17.33 -6.29
N GLY A 478 12.69 16.56 -5.75
CA GLY A 478 11.26 16.69 -6.01
C GLY A 478 10.75 18.09 -5.66
N LEU A 479 10.97 18.57 -4.43
CA LEU A 479 10.53 19.88 -3.97
C LEU A 479 11.10 21.03 -4.81
N TRP A 480 12.38 20.96 -5.19
CA TRP A 480 12.99 21.97 -6.05
C TRP A 480 12.28 22.11 -7.39
N TYR A 481 11.90 20.98 -7.98
CA TYR A 481 11.31 20.95 -9.31
C TYR A 481 9.79 21.10 -9.33
N THR A 482 9.04 20.74 -8.29
CA THR A 482 7.59 21.01 -8.25
C THR A 482 7.25 22.48 -8.47
N ALA A 483 8.11 23.39 -8.06
CA ALA A 483 7.97 24.85 -8.25
C ALA A 483 8.61 25.36 -9.54
N ASP A 484 9.19 24.50 -10.38
CA ASP A 484 9.87 24.95 -11.59
C ASP A 484 8.89 25.22 -12.73
N PRO A 485 8.97 26.37 -13.45
CA PRO A 485 8.12 26.64 -14.59
C PRO A 485 8.15 25.55 -15.68
N LYS A 486 9.22 24.77 -15.76
CA LYS A 486 9.33 23.62 -16.66
C LYS A 486 8.23 22.60 -16.44
N MET A 487 7.77 22.41 -15.20
CA MET A 487 6.69 21.49 -14.88
C MET A 487 5.35 21.90 -15.52
N VAL A 488 5.09 23.20 -15.58
CA VAL A 488 3.92 23.75 -16.31
C VAL A 488 4.11 23.66 -17.82
N GLU A 489 5.33 23.97 -18.32
CA GLU A 489 5.69 23.83 -19.75
C GLU A 489 5.48 22.39 -20.25
N LEU A 490 5.85 21.38 -19.44
CA LEU A 490 5.66 19.97 -19.76
C LEU A 490 4.21 19.49 -19.58
N GLY A 491 3.31 20.33 -19.09
CA GLY A 491 1.92 19.99 -18.83
C GLY A 491 1.73 19.07 -17.60
N ILE A 492 2.77 18.96 -16.75
CA ILE A 492 2.75 18.13 -15.54
C ILE A 492 2.08 18.90 -14.39
N MET A 493 2.46 20.16 -14.15
CA MET A 493 1.77 21.01 -13.18
C MET A 493 0.68 21.84 -13.83
N PRO A 494 -0.51 22.03 -13.20
CA PRO A 494 -1.62 22.76 -13.79
C PRO A 494 -1.35 24.27 -13.90
N ASP A 495 -0.62 24.82 -12.96
CA ASP A 495 -0.26 26.24 -12.89
C ASP A 495 0.94 26.46 -11.94
N ASN A 496 1.36 27.72 -11.81
CA ASN A 496 2.47 28.13 -10.96
C ASN A 496 2.08 28.38 -9.48
N GLU A 497 0.89 27.97 -9.05
CA GLU A 497 0.41 28.09 -7.67
C GLU A 497 0.32 26.74 -6.95
N ALA A 498 0.13 25.64 -7.70
CA ALA A 498 -0.12 24.31 -7.17
C ALA A 498 0.99 23.83 -6.22
N TYR A 499 2.27 24.11 -6.51
CA TYR A 499 3.39 23.70 -5.68
C TYR A 499 3.33 24.26 -4.24
N LYS A 500 2.63 25.38 -4.02
CA LYS A 500 2.52 26.01 -2.70
C LYS A 500 1.77 25.12 -1.71
N ALA A 501 0.82 24.31 -2.21
CA ALA A 501 0.10 23.34 -1.40
C ALA A 501 1.04 22.28 -0.84
N GLU A 502 1.92 21.72 -1.68
CA GLU A 502 2.92 20.74 -1.25
C GLU A 502 3.95 21.35 -0.31
N TYR A 503 4.47 22.54 -0.59
CA TYR A 503 5.43 23.19 0.30
C TYR A 503 4.87 23.43 1.70
N SER A 504 3.63 23.93 1.81
CA SER A 504 2.97 24.11 3.10
C SER A 504 2.74 22.79 3.82
N ASN A 505 2.29 21.77 3.09
CA ASN A 505 2.07 20.41 3.60
C ASN A 505 3.38 19.79 4.11
N PHE A 506 4.44 19.85 3.31
CA PHE A 506 5.75 19.30 3.65
C PHE A 506 6.32 19.93 4.93
N ILE A 507 6.30 21.26 5.03
CA ILE A 507 6.78 22.00 6.22
C ILE A 507 5.93 21.64 7.44
N ARG A 508 4.59 21.65 7.33
CA ARG A 508 3.67 21.30 8.43
C ARG A 508 3.88 19.87 8.90
N ASN A 509 4.06 18.93 7.96
CA ASN A 509 4.32 17.54 8.29
C ASN A 509 5.70 17.37 8.95
N GLY A 510 6.73 17.94 8.36
CA GLY A 510 8.11 17.83 8.83
C GLY A 510 8.37 18.43 10.21
N LEU A 511 7.66 19.52 10.57
CA LEU A 511 7.84 20.22 11.85
C LEU A 511 6.79 19.84 12.91
N MET A 512 5.70 19.16 12.56
CA MET A 512 4.63 18.85 13.52
C MET A 512 3.98 17.48 13.30
N VAL A 513 3.18 17.32 12.23
CA VAL A 513 2.16 16.25 12.14
C VAL A 513 2.76 14.86 12.30
N GLN A 514 3.88 14.57 11.66
CA GLN A 514 4.52 13.27 11.73
C GLN A 514 4.98 12.85 13.14
N PHE A 515 5.18 13.82 14.06
CA PHE A 515 5.65 13.50 15.42
C PHE A 515 4.63 12.71 16.23
N ASN A 516 3.36 12.69 15.81
CA ASN A 516 2.36 11.83 16.44
C ASN A 516 2.74 10.34 16.40
N ARG A 517 3.55 9.91 15.44
CA ARG A 517 4.01 8.52 15.24
C ARG A 517 5.18 8.14 16.15
N VAL A 518 5.83 9.10 16.78
CA VAL A 518 6.95 8.87 17.68
C VAL A 518 6.45 8.80 19.13
N GLU A 519 6.91 7.86 19.92
CA GLU A 519 6.62 7.81 21.35
C GLU A 519 7.25 9.02 22.08
N LEU A 520 6.54 9.57 23.06
CA LEU A 520 7.04 10.72 23.82
C LEU A 520 8.41 10.43 24.46
N GLY A 521 9.36 11.32 24.20
CA GLY A 521 10.73 11.19 24.73
C GLY A 521 11.64 10.24 23.94
N ARG A 522 11.14 9.62 22.85
CA ARG A 522 11.97 8.83 21.95
C ARG A 522 12.52 9.68 20.81
N PRO A 523 13.71 9.35 20.30
CA PRO A 523 14.25 9.99 19.11
C PRO A 523 13.48 9.58 17.87
N ASN A 524 13.50 10.43 16.84
CA ASN A 524 13.03 10.10 15.51
C ASN A 524 14.06 9.23 14.78
N THR A 525 13.71 8.00 14.44
CA THR A 525 14.65 7.00 13.90
C THR A 525 14.30 6.49 12.50
N GLU A 526 13.06 6.73 12.03
CA GLU A 526 12.59 6.29 10.71
C GLU A 526 13.11 7.25 9.62
N ALA A 527 13.68 6.70 8.54
CA ALA A 527 14.43 7.45 7.53
C ALA A 527 13.61 8.55 6.83
N HIS A 528 12.36 8.25 6.43
CA HIS A 528 11.48 9.25 5.79
C HIS A 528 11.01 10.33 6.76
N MET A 529 10.82 10.02 8.04
CA MET A 529 10.51 11.01 9.06
C MET A 529 11.73 11.86 9.40
N GLN A 530 12.93 11.26 9.40
CA GLN A 530 14.20 11.96 9.57
C GLN A 530 14.44 12.95 8.44
N ASN A 531 14.25 12.55 7.20
CA ASN A 531 14.47 13.42 6.05
C ASN A 531 13.54 14.65 6.08
N ARG A 532 12.23 14.43 6.28
CA ARG A 532 11.23 15.52 6.33
C ARG A 532 11.54 16.51 7.44
N LYS A 533 11.89 16.00 8.63
CA LYS A 533 12.28 16.83 9.76
C LYS A 533 13.54 17.63 9.45
N LEU A 534 14.58 16.97 8.92
CA LEU A 534 15.85 17.61 8.55
C LEU A 534 15.61 18.78 7.59
N ILE A 535 14.88 18.53 6.53
CA ILE A 535 14.61 19.56 5.50
C ILE A 535 13.83 20.73 6.11
N ALA A 536 12.74 20.43 6.80
CA ALA A 536 11.85 21.46 7.32
C ALA A 536 12.52 22.30 8.43
N GLU A 537 13.23 21.66 9.36
CA GLU A 537 13.90 22.35 10.46
C GLU A 537 15.12 23.16 10.00
N TRP A 538 15.91 22.62 9.07
CA TRP A 538 17.00 23.35 8.45
C TRP A 538 16.50 24.60 7.71
N CYS A 539 15.42 24.46 6.93
CA CYS A 539 14.82 25.61 6.24
C CYS A 539 14.23 26.64 7.22
N TYR A 540 13.61 26.19 8.30
CA TYR A 540 13.10 27.05 9.35
C TYR A 540 14.24 27.88 10.00
N GLU A 541 15.34 27.23 10.38
CA GLU A 541 16.51 27.92 10.97
C GLU A 541 17.20 28.87 9.98
N LYS A 542 17.50 28.35 8.76
CA LYS A 542 18.26 29.15 7.78
C LYS A 542 17.45 30.28 7.13
N GLY A 543 16.13 30.12 7.09
CA GLY A 543 15.18 31.11 6.61
C GLY A 543 14.75 32.15 7.66
N ALA A 544 15.17 32.02 8.92
CA ALA A 544 14.68 32.83 10.03
C ALA A 544 14.93 34.34 9.85
N ALA A 545 16.09 34.72 9.32
CA ALA A 545 16.44 36.13 9.08
C ALA A 545 15.49 36.83 8.10
N ASP A 546 14.94 36.09 7.15
CA ASP A 546 14.00 36.56 6.14
C ASP A 546 12.53 36.20 6.46
N ASN A 547 12.30 35.63 7.62
CA ASN A 547 10.98 35.13 8.06
C ASN A 547 10.28 34.25 7.00
N VAL A 548 11.05 33.33 6.39
CA VAL A 548 10.55 32.44 5.33
C VAL A 548 9.47 31.48 5.86
N ILE A 549 9.73 30.89 7.03
CA ILE A 549 8.78 30.08 7.79
C ILE A 549 8.62 30.72 9.16
N GLU A 550 7.39 30.95 9.57
CA GLU A 550 7.07 31.59 10.84
C GLU A 550 6.37 30.63 11.79
N LYS A 551 6.89 30.53 13.02
CA LYS A 551 6.21 29.85 14.12
C LYS A 551 5.18 30.81 14.72
N LYS A 552 3.89 30.48 14.58
CA LYS A 552 2.76 31.24 15.12
C LYS A 552 2.07 30.47 16.25
N VAL A 553 1.49 31.22 17.18
CA VAL A 553 0.64 30.65 18.22
C VAL A 553 -0.74 31.29 18.13
N ARG A 554 -1.79 30.47 18.05
CA ARG A 554 -3.19 30.88 18.06
C ARG A 554 -3.98 29.96 18.99
N ASP A 555 -4.70 30.54 19.93
CA ASP A 555 -5.51 29.81 20.92
C ASP A 555 -4.71 28.73 21.70
N GLY A 556 -3.43 29.05 22.01
CA GLY A 556 -2.54 28.12 22.72
C GLY A 556 -1.97 27.00 21.87
N LYS A 557 -2.25 26.97 20.56
CA LYS A 557 -1.75 25.96 19.60
C LYS A 557 -0.65 26.53 18.70
N THR A 558 0.37 25.76 18.49
CA THR A 558 1.50 26.09 17.60
C THR A 558 1.20 25.76 16.15
N TYR A 559 1.68 26.63 15.24
CA TYR A 559 1.59 26.46 13.79
C TYR A 559 2.90 26.91 13.14
N PHE A 560 3.24 26.32 11.98
CA PHE A 560 4.33 26.78 11.12
C PHE A 560 3.76 27.22 9.77
N VAL A 561 3.99 28.46 9.39
CA VAL A 561 3.39 29.10 8.22
C VAL A 561 4.48 29.51 7.26
N VAL A 562 4.34 29.14 5.98
CA VAL A 562 5.26 29.57 4.92
C VAL A 562 4.85 30.97 4.45
N ASN A 563 5.71 31.96 4.68
CA ASN A 563 5.49 33.34 4.27
C ASN A 563 6.09 33.67 2.90
N ASP A 564 7.17 32.98 2.50
CA ASP A 564 7.87 33.24 1.23
C ASP A 564 8.25 31.91 0.54
N TYR A 565 7.41 31.48 -0.37
CA TYR A 565 7.60 30.24 -1.12
C TYR A 565 8.81 30.27 -2.08
N GLY A 566 9.13 31.45 -2.63
CA GLY A 566 10.28 31.62 -3.51
C GLY A 566 11.58 31.41 -2.76
N LYS A 567 11.74 32.11 -1.59
CA LYS A 567 12.91 31.91 -0.73
C LYS A 567 12.96 30.48 -0.14
N LEU A 568 11.82 29.86 0.13
CA LEU A 568 11.80 28.47 0.58
C LEU A 568 12.34 27.52 -0.51
N ARG A 569 11.97 27.74 -1.77
CA ARG A 569 12.57 27.03 -2.91
C ARG A 569 14.08 27.20 -2.95
N ASP A 570 14.58 28.42 -2.78
CA ASP A 570 16.03 28.70 -2.76
C ASP A 570 16.75 27.96 -1.61
N LEU A 571 16.10 27.82 -0.46
CA LEU A 571 16.62 27.05 0.66
C LEU A 571 16.67 25.54 0.34
N PHE A 572 15.63 24.98 -0.27
CA PHE A 572 15.64 23.61 -0.76
C PHE A 572 16.81 23.36 -1.73
N GLY A 573 17.02 24.27 -2.68
CA GLY A 573 18.15 24.17 -3.61
C GLY A 573 19.52 24.19 -2.94
N LYS A 574 19.71 25.06 -1.93
CA LYS A 574 20.97 25.12 -1.16
C LYS A 574 21.21 23.85 -0.37
N LEU A 575 20.16 23.30 0.26
CA LEU A 575 20.30 22.07 1.05
C LEU A 575 20.52 20.86 0.14
N LEU A 576 19.84 20.80 -1.02
CA LEU A 576 20.08 19.76 -2.04
C LEU A 576 21.55 19.76 -2.50
N ALA A 577 22.10 20.93 -2.81
CA ALA A 577 23.49 21.06 -3.22
C ALA A 577 24.46 20.59 -2.13
N GLU A 578 24.18 20.89 -0.86
CA GLU A 578 25.03 20.49 0.28
C GLU A 578 24.91 18.97 0.55
N ILE A 579 23.72 18.39 0.55
CA ILE A 579 23.57 16.94 0.74
C ILE A 579 24.22 16.16 -0.41
N GLN A 580 24.07 16.65 -1.65
CA GLN A 580 24.75 16.03 -2.79
C GLN A 580 26.27 16.11 -2.66
N ARG A 581 26.83 17.25 -2.22
CA ARG A 581 28.26 17.39 -1.93
C ARG A 581 28.71 16.36 -0.89
N ILE A 582 28.02 16.31 0.24
CA ILE A 582 28.32 15.38 1.34
C ILE A 582 28.40 13.94 0.84
N LYS A 583 27.38 13.50 0.11
CA LYS A 583 27.34 12.14 -0.46
C LYS A 583 28.42 11.93 -1.52
N SER A 584 28.59 12.88 -2.44
CA SER A 584 29.53 12.77 -3.55
C SER A 584 31.00 12.73 -3.12
N GLU A 585 31.33 13.46 -2.06
CA GLU A 585 32.68 13.51 -1.49
C GLU A 585 32.93 12.44 -0.42
N GLY A 586 31.88 11.76 0.05
CA GLY A 586 31.96 10.80 1.15
C GLY A 586 32.24 11.46 2.52
N ASP A 587 31.76 12.69 2.71
CA ASP A 587 31.99 13.51 3.91
C ASP A 587 31.08 13.05 5.06
N TYR A 588 31.46 11.91 5.69
CA TYR A 588 30.72 11.30 6.78
C TYR A 588 30.44 12.24 7.95
N GLU A 589 31.44 13.03 8.36
CA GLU A 589 31.30 13.93 9.51
C GLU A 589 30.30 15.06 9.26
N ALA A 590 30.27 15.60 8.04
CA ALA A 590 29.26 16.59 7.66
C ALA A 590 27.84 15.96 7.59
N GLY A 591 27.73 14.74 7.05
CA GLY A 591 26.47 13.99 6.99
C GLY A 591 25.92 13.68 8.38
N LYS A 592 26.76 13.12 9.24
CA LYS A 592 26.45 12.88 10.66
C LYS A 592 25.95 14.14 11.35
N LYS A 593 26.73 15.22 11.27
CA LYS A 593 26.37 16.51 11.90
C LYS A 593 25.02 17.01 11.41
N LEU A 594 24.75 16.92 10.12
CA LEU A 594 23.49 17.39 9.52
C LEU A 594 22.30 16.59 10.07
N VAL A 595 22.37 15.26 10.05
CA VAL A 595 21.30 14.38 10.52
C VAL A 595 21.10 14.51 12.04
N GLU A 596 22.16 14.44 12.83
CA GLU A 596 22.06 14.55 14.28
C GLU A 596 21.52 15.91 14.75
N THR A 597 21.83 16.98 14.01
CA THR A 597 21.35 18.32 14.37
C THR A 597 19.87 18.51 14.05
N TYR A 598 19.41 18.07 12.87
CA TYR A 598 18.10 18.46 12.35
C TYR A 598 17.07 17.31 12.25
N ALA A 599 17.50 16.04 12.27
CA ALA A 599 16.61 14.92 12.00
C ALA A 599 16.11 14.18 13.25
N VAL A 600 16.97 14.07 14.27
CA VAL A 600 16.79 13.07 15.34
C VAL A 600 15.97 13.59 16.52
N ASN A 601 16.32 14.80 17.03
CA ASN A 601 15.74 15.32 18.26
C ASN A 601 14.45 16.09 17.99
N ILE A 602 13.38 15.78 18.72
CA ILE A 602 12.10 16.50 18.66
C ILE A 602 11.99 17.39 19.90
N ASP A 603 11.57 18.64 19.75
CA ASP A 603 11.26 19.53 20.87
C ASP A 603 10.20 18.88 21.76
N PRO A 604 10.49 18.62 23.07
CA PRO A 604 9.60 17.84 23.94
C PRO A 604 8.23 18.49 24.18
N GLU A 605 8.15 19.82 24.22
CA GLU A 605 6.90 20.53 24.48
C GLU A 605 6.04 20.56 23.19
N LEU A 606 6.66 20.77 22.04
CA LEU A 606 5.96 20.66 20.75
C LEU A 606 5.47 19.23 20.50
N HIS A 607 6.30 18.21 20.81
CA HIS A 607 5.92 16.81 20.67
C HIS A 607 4.68 16.45 21.50
N LYS A 608 4.66 16.91 22.75
CA LYS A 608 3.54 16.75 23.67
C LYS A 608 2.25 17.44 23.18
N GLU A 609 2.41 18.68 22.66
CA GLU A 609 1.33 19.42 22.05
C GLU A 609 0.76 18.67 20.85
N VAL A 610 1.59 18.24 19.92
CA VAL A 610 1.19 17.54 18.70
C VAL A 610 0.44 16.24 19.04
N LYS A 611 0.97 15.44 19.96
CA LYS A 611 0.28 14.20 20.38
C LYS A 611 -1.08 14.51 21.01
N ALA A 612 -1.18 15.45 21.93
CA ALA A 612 -2.44 15.81 22.55
C ALA A 612 -3.48 16.32 21.54
N ARG A 613 -3.05 17.11 20.56
CA ARG A 613 -3.91 17.61 19.48
C ARG A 613 -4.36 16.49 18.56
N TYR A 614 -3.46 15.57 18.20
CA TYR A 614 -3.77 14.43 17.35
C TYR A 614 -4.75 13.46 18.05
N ASP A 615 -4.52 13.15 19.32
CA ASP A 615 -5.37 12.28 20.13
C ASP A 615 -6.79 12.87 20.28
N ALA A 616 -6.90 14.20 20.43
CA ALA A 616 -8.19 14.90 20.49
C ALA A 616 -9.02 14.78 19.20
N LEU A 617 -8.41 14.53 18.05
CA LEU A 617 -9.12 14.29 16.81
C LEU A 617 -9.86 12.94 16.80
N SER A 618 -9.50 12.03 17.70
CA SER A 618 -10.08 10.68 17.79
C SER A 618 -10.11 9.93 16.45
N LEU A 619 -9.09 10.16 15.61
CA LEU A 619 -8.96 9.50 14.31
C LEU A 619 -8.71 8.01 14.51
N LYS A 620 -9.31 7.20 13.64
CA LYS A 620 -9.02 5.77 13.63
C LYS A 620 -7.64 5.55 12.99
N PRO A 621 -6.68 4.95 13.74
CA PRO A 621 -5.29 4.85 13.27
C PRO A 621 -5.11 3.89 12.10
N TYR A 622 -6.00 2.90 11.96
CA TYR A 622 -5.91 1.88 10.93
C TYR A 622 -7.01 2.04 9.89
N GLY A 623 -6.66 1.83 8.64
CA GLY A 623 -7.57 1.92 7.51
C GLY A 623 -7.49 0.69 6.61
N GLY A 624 -8.59 0.40 5.94
CA GLY A 624 -8.63 -0.62 4.90
C GLY A 624 -9.80 -0.39 3.96
N PHE A 625 -9.83 -1.18 2.90
CA PHE A 625 -10.72 -0.96 1.78
C PHE A 625 -11.65 -2.14 1.53
N ILE A 626 -12.84 -1.85 1.01
CA ILE A 626 -13.68 -2.85 0.37
C ILE A 626 -13.54 -2.75 -1.14
N ASN A 627 -13.64 -3.91 -1.80
CA ASN A 627 -13.57 -3.99 -3.25
C ASN A 627 -14.86 -3.47 -3.90
N PRO A 628 -14.79 -2.83 -5.07
CA PRO A 628 -15.93 -2.77 -5.98
C PRO A 628 -16.22 -4.17 -6.55
N ASP A 629 -17.48 -4.41 -6.94
CA ASP A 629 -17.85 -5.60 -7.69
C ASP A 629 -17.76 -5.34 -9.19
N ILE A 630 -17.21 -6.31 -9.92
CA ILE A 630 -17.21 -6.31 -11.39
C ILE A 630 -18.30 -7.27 -11.83
N VAL A 631 -19.30 -6.76 -12.55
CA VAL A 631 -20.48 -7.52 -12.91
C VAL A 631 -20.63 -7.59 -14.44
N PRO A 632 -20.74 -8.79 -15.03
CA PRO A 632 -20.98 -8.93 -16.45
C PRO A 632 -22.35 -8.35 -16.84
N VAL A 633 -22.39 -7.59 -17.94
CA VAL A 633 -23.60 -7.05 -18.54
C VAL A 633 -23.98 -7.89 -19.74
N GLU A 634 -25.12 -8.57 -19.63
CA GLU A 634 -25.61 -9.46 -20.69
C GLU A 634 -26.66 -8.77 -21.56
N LYS A 635 -26.57 -9.01 -22.87
CA LYS A 635 -27.57 -8.65 -23.85
C LYS A 635 -27.71 -9.74 -24.89
N ASP A 636 -28.93 -10.23 -25.09
CA ASP A 636 -29.25 -11.28 -26.05
C ASP A 636 -28.41 -12.58 -25.80
N GLY A 637 -28.15 -12.90 -24.52
CA GLY A 637 -27.39 -14.09 -24.11
C GLY A 637 -25.89 -13.99 -24.37
N LYS A 638 -25.35 -12.79 -24.57
CA LYS A 638 -23.92 -12.51 -24.72
C LYS A 638 -23.50 -11.44 -23.75
N ILE A 639 -22.31 -11.59 -23.17
CA ILE A 639 -21.66 -10.53 -22.40
C ILE A 639 -21.24 -9.44 -23.36
N VAL A 640 -21.70 -8.22 -23.11
CA VAL A 640 -21.42 -7.03 -23.94
C VAL A 640 -20.57 -5.99 -23.21
N ASP A 641 -20.47 -6.05 -21.89
CA ASP A 641 -19.64 -5.20 -21.06
C ASP A 641 -19.44 -5.81 -19.66
N TYR A 642 -18.55 -5.22 -18.85
CA TYR A 642 -18.40 -5.45 -17.42
C TYR A 642 -18.49 -4.12 -16.68
N GLN A 643 -19.47 -4.02 -15.80
CA GLN A 643 -19.74 -2.82 -15.03
C GLN A 643 -19.14 -2.90 -13.62
N VAL A 644 -18.58 -1.78 -13.14
CA VAL A 644 -18.11 -1.64 -11.77
C VAL A 644 -19.25 -1.14 -10.89
N ILE A 645 -19.54 -1.87 -9.82
CA ILE A 645 -20.51 -1.51 -8.78
C ILE A 645 -19.75 -1.23 -7.49
N TYR A 646 -19.85 0.00 -7.01
CA TYR A 646 -19.20 0.41 -5.76
C TYR A 646 -20.07 0.10 -4.57
N ASN A 647 -19.66 -0.92 -3.81
CA ASN A 647 -20.34 -1.32 -2.58
C ASN A 647 -20.26 -0.19 -1.52
N ASP A 648 -21.28 -0.12 -0.67
CA ASP A 648 -21.39 0.86 0.42
C ASP A 648 -21.57 0.24 1.80
N ASN A 649 -21.54 -1.11 1.90
CA ASN A 649 -21.73 -1.83 3.14
C ASN A 649 -20.65 -2.90 3.33
N TYR A 650 -19.72 -2.61 4.23
CA TYR A 650 -18.61 -3.49 4.56
C TYR A 650 -19.06 -4.87 5.04
N LEU A 651 -19.96 -4.89 6.03
CA LEU A 651 -20.40 -6.17 6.62
C LEU A 651 -21.13 -7.03 5.59
N GLN A 652 -21.97 -6.42 4.76
CA GLN A 652 -22.70 -7.15 3.72
C GLN A 652 -21.71 -7.78 2.72
N GLN A 653 -20.69 -7.04 2.29
CA GLN A 653 -19.68 -7.63 1.40
C GLN A 653 -18.99 -8.85 2.03
N GLN A 654 -18.66 -8.79 3.33
CA GLN A 654 -18.02 -9.94 4.01
C GLN A 654 -18.94 -11.16 4.03
N LEU A 655 -20.25 -10.96 4.26
CA LEU A 655 -21.24 -12.03 4.24
C LEU A 655 -21.50 -12.60 2.83
N ASP A 656 -21.51 -11.73 1.82
CA ASP A 656 -21.66 -12.15 0.43
C ASP A 656 -20.43 -12.94 -0.04
N TYR A 657 -19.24 -12.52 0.34
CA TYR A 657 -17.99 -13.26 0.09
C TYR A 657 -18.00 -14.62 0.81
N GLY A 658 -18.51 -14.69 2.05
CA GLY A 658 -18.68 -15.93 2.79
C GLY A 658 -19.63 -16.94 2.14
N LYS A 659 -20.62 -16.45 1.35
CA LYS A 659 -21.52 -17.30 0.56
C LYS A 659 -20.93 -17.71 -0.78
N ARG A 660 -20.30 -16.77 -1.48
CA ARG A 660 -19.84 -16.95 -2.88
C ARG A 660 -18.49 -17.66 -2.97
N TYR A 661 -17.55 -17.35 -2.09
CA TYR A 661 -16.17 -17.84 -2.15
C TYR A 661 -15.82 -18.80 -1.00
N ARG A 662 -16.79 -19.55 -0.53
CA ARG A 662 -16.58 -20.59 0.47
C ARG A 662 -16.02 -21.83 -0.20
N ALA A 663 -14.76 -22.15 0.07
CA ALA A 663 -14.05 -23.29 -0.50
C ALA A 663 -13.52 -24.27 0.56
N LEU A 664 -13.35 -23.81 1.82
CA LEU A 664 -12.83 -24.59 2.95
C LEU A 664 -13.83 -24.66 4.10
#